data_53e1dc6d1eb3e1dbdfaf85e98ca77d3d
#
_entry.id   53e1dc6d1eb3e1dbdfaf85e98ca77d3d
#
_cell.length_a   1.000
_cell.length_b   1.000
_cell.length_c   1.000
_cell.angle_alpha   90.00
_cell.angle_beta   90.00
_cell.angle_gamma   90.00
#
_symmetry.space_group_name_H-M   'P 1'
#
loop_
_entity.id
_entity.type
_entity.pdbx_description
1 polymer ?
#
loop_
_entity_poly.entity_id
_entity_poly.type
_entity_poly.pdbx_seq_one_letter_code
_entity_poly.pdbx_strand_id
1 'polypeptide(L)'
;MTDFPDKDQIDANSGGKWIVWNYGDLAAELLRWRDLLRLAGWKASMRGISPRIDLLADLEASFARPALGDRWQAVLEELPKHRLADWTLELHAPKQLLFPLYGRLIDRLGACGVRIRESVQQATRPEQVRRIRVRDFMEAFRGIPTLAPKRWTLICSRGKLLNNVLRLNGCPTTESSIRENDSSVVQLFEAGFTLFIHPSEELPEAVDIYRLLNYLQARPNPIPARINLALQRLLTSEAGIDPARWQATIDEAMAADDEADEEARNRIRRRLDTLLNPFFEAVSPRAIPLDQLRTYARSLRGWALQRSRLGDEASGALPQLAEMCDVMLALLETCSGDTIDGQLLQGWISSIRIDASIRNTEAQVGSFDVVEHPAALVDPVDRAVWVDCMGMPELHYDFEFLSPDERIGLERQGVRVWSRTEEMKVELELIRRGVGQVRRELILITPESDRGARLEEHPIVDDLRGEGLTPFPVETDTVLVELPPLCRKMPEFRIAVGKIAPRETESATSLELLIQRPFDYVMKYTARLRPGGVRELDELNLIEGRVAHRTLELIVRQTEGNLNAMSGIIARREDFDLYFLKAVRECGLGLLLARHAIERKALQEQLRNALSALMQILLRYDLQVEGVEQEASAPLLDAGKPQLTVRVDLLLRNRAGNPVIFDLKWSRNEKRYEAMIREGRDLQLRVYDHAVSSNLGRPVVVTGYFLLGRGQLLSADLPDLRGYVKQVDAPRTTAEAMVRIRAGYERRYEEFRDGIIEEGEGLPVGQLPYVRANDPERLWPLLTEKNGESIIKQIDPYDNAYRIFKGTLK
;
A
#
# COMPACT_ATOMS: atom_id res chain seq x y z
N MET A 1 28.87 -21.90 -19.04
CA MET A 1 28.14 -20.62 -19.17
C MET A 1 29.13 -19.49 -19.45
N THR A 2 29.91 -19.60 -20.54
CA THR A 2 31.04 -18.69 -20.80
C THR A 2 31.09 -18.17 -22.23
N ASP A 3 30.02 -18.20 -22.98
CA ASP A 3 29.94 -17.57 -24.31
C ASP A 3 28.57 -16.95 -24.56
N PHE A 4 28.27 -15.85 -23.82
CA PHE A 4 27.24 -14.94 -24.26
C PHE A 4 27.87 -13.91 -25.21
N PRO A 5 27.15 -13.49 -26.27
CA PRO A 5 27.64 -12.48 -27.18
C PRO A 5 27.96 -11.19 -26.41
N ASP A 6 29.07 -10.57 -26.79
CA ASP A 6 29.57 -9.35 -26.19
C ASP A 6 28.50 -8.26 -26.22
N LYS A 7 28.47 -7.41 -25.19
CA LYS A 7 27.52 -6.32 -25.00
C LYS A 7 27.35 -5.44 -26.25
N ASP A 8 28.43 -5.27 -27.01
CA ASP A 8 28.47 -4.49 -28.25
C ASP A 8 27.69 -5.11 -29.44
N GLN A 9 27.46 -6.43 -29.42
CA GLN A 9 26.67 -7.10 -30.47
C GLN A 9 25.15 -6.99 -30.25
N ILE A 10 24.73 -6.80 -29.00
CA ILE A 10 23.32 -6.59 -28.63
C ILE A 10 22.91 -5.14 -28.93
N ASP A 11 23.81 -4.18 -28.73
CA ASP A 11 23.56 -2.75 -28.97
C ASP A 11 23.39 -2.35 -30.43
N ALA A 12 24.04 -3.05 -31.37
CA ALA A 12 23.98 -2.73 -32.81
C ALA A 12 22.56 -2.91 -33.41
N ASN A 13 21.68 -3.69 -32.78
CA ASN A 13 20.33 -3.99 -33.30
C ASN A 13 19.17 -3.29 -32.56
N SER A 14 19.43 -2.56 -31.47
CA SER A 14 18.36 -2.01 -30.61
C SER A 14 17.99 -0.54 -30.85
N GLY A 15 18.55 0.10 -31.91
CA GLY A 15 18.16 1.49 -32.25
C GLY A 15 18.42 2.53 -31.16
N GLY A 16 19.41 2.32 -30.29
CA GLY A 16 19.89 3.35 -29.35
C GLY A 16 19.06 3.53 -28.08
N LYS A 17 18.14 2.64 -27.75
CA LYS A 17 17.49 2.62 -26.44
C LYS A 17 18.26 1.68 -25.51
N TRP A 18 18.93 2.23 -24.51
CA TRP A 18 19.57 1.48 -23.44
C TRP A 18 18.49 0.86 -22.53
N ILE A 19 18.23 -0.42 -22.69
CA ILE A 19 17.45 -1.19 -21.73
C ILE A 19 18.47 -1.96 -20.90
N VAL A 20 18.64 -1.59 -19.63
CA VAL A 20 19.46 -2.37 -18.69
C VAL A 20 18.64 -3.60 -18.30
N TRP A 21 18.89 -4.70 -18.96
CA TRP A 21 18.30 -5.99 -18.60
C TRP A 21 19.14 -6.67 -17.51
N ASN A 22 18.47 -7.10 -16.47
CA ASN A 22 19.02 -8.10 -15.57
C ASN A 22 19.13 -9.44 -16.36
N TYR A 23 20.18 -10.20 -16.17
CA TYR A 23 20.38 -11.49 -16.86
C TYR A 23 19.22 -12.46 -16.66
N GLY A 24 18.55 -12.43 -15.50
CA GLY A 24 17.35 -13.22 -15.23
C GLY A 24 16.17 -12.83 -16.09
N ASP A 25 15.94 -11.54 -16.30
CA ASP A 25 14.85 -11.01 -17.11
C ASP A 25 15.04 -11.34 -18.59
N LEU A 26 16.29 -11.27 -19.07
CA LEU A 26 16.62 -11.63 -20.43
C LEU A 26 16.39 -13.13 -20.69
N ALA A 27 16.79 -13.99 -19.78
CA ALA A 27 16.56 -15.42 -19.89
C ALA A 27 15.07 -15.77 -19.88
N ALA A 28 14.29 -15.15 -18.99
CA ALA A 28 12.85 -15.33 -18.94
C ALA A 28 12.18 -14.88 -20.24
N GLU A 29 12.58 -13.74 -20.79
CA GLU A 29 12.04 -13.22 -22.02
C GLU A 29 12.39 -14.10 -23.23
N LEU A 30 13.61 -14.61 -23.33
CA LEU A 30 14.01 -15.56 -24.37
C LEU A 30 13.24 -16.88 -24.29
N LEU A 31 12.97 -17.38 -23.09
CA LEU A 31 12.13 -18.55 -22.87
C LEU A 31 10.69 -18.28 -23.29
N ARG A 32 10.13 -17.10 -22.97
CA ARG A 32 8.82 -16.68 -23.43
C ARG A 32 8.72 -16.62 -24.96
N TRP A 33 9.69 -15.99 -25.63
CA TRP A 33 9.72 -15.94 -27.09
C TRP A 33 9.81 -17.34 -27.71
N ARG A 34 10.67 -18.16 -27.17
CA ARG A 34 10.80 -19.56 -27.58
C ARG A 34 9.47 -20.31 -27.47
N ASP A 35 8.78 -20.21 -26.35
CA ASP A 35 7.52 -20.92 -26.15
C ASP A 35 6.43 -20.39 -27.08
N LEU A 36 6.29 -19.09 -27.26
CA LEU A 36 5.34 -18.49 -28.21
C LEU A 36 5.59 -18.97 -29.64
N LEU A 37 6.86 -19.00 -30.07
CA LEU A 37 7.24 -19.51 -31.39
C LEU A 37 6.93 -21.01 -31.54
N ARG A 38 7.20 -21.79 -30.49
CA ARG A 38 6.86 -23.23 -30.46
C ARG A 38 5.34 -23.43 -30.52
N LEU A 39 4.56 -22.67 -29.81
CA LEU A 39 3.11 -22.67 -29.88
C LEU A 39 2.59 -22.28 -31.27
N ALA A 40 3.27 -21.37 -31.96
CA ALA A 40 2.97 -21.03 -33.35
C ALA A 40 3.39 -22.11 -34.35
N GLY A 41 4.23 -23.06 -33.95
CA GLY A 41 4.68 -24.19 -34.77
C GLY A 41 6.11 -24.11 -35.27
N TRP A 42 6.89 -23.15 -34.78
CA TRP A 42 8.31 -23.07 -35.07
C TRP A 42 9.06 -24.26 -34.49
N LYS A 43 10.10 -24.71 -35.19
CA LYS A 43 11.02 -25.77 -34.79
C LYS A 43 12.45 -25.27 -34.92
N ALA A 44 13.37 -25.72 -34.07
CA ALA A 44 14.79 -25.35 -34.11
C ALA A 44 15.51 -25.74 -35.42
N SER A 45 14.95 -26.65 -36.20
CA SER A 45 15.42 -26.97 -37.53
C SER A 45 15.13 -25.90 -38.58
N MET A 46 14.22 -24.95 -38.30
CA MET A 46 13.85 -23.86 -39.17
C MET A 46 14.85 -22.71 -39.02
N ARG A 47 15.82 -22.69 -39.95
CA ARG A 47 16.95 -21.76 -39.94
C ARG A 47 16.86 -20.72 -41.06
N GLY A 48 17.70 -19.68 -40.98
CA GLY A 48 17.79 -18.61 -41.99
C GLY A 48 16.62 -17.62 -41.93
N ILE A 49 15.94 -17.51 -40.81
CA ILE A 49 14.86 -16.53 -40.61
C ILE A 49 15.47 -15.18 -40.21
N SER A 50 16.29 -15.16 -39.17
CA SER A 50 17.10 -14.03 -38.73
C SER A 50 18.20 -14.52 -37.78
N PRO A 51 19.27 -13.73 -37.57
CA PRO A 51 20.32 -14.08 -36.60
C PRO A 51 19.79 -14.34 -35.19
N ARG A 52 18.77 -13.60 -34.75
CA ARG A 52 18.14 -13.77 -33.43
C ARG A 52 17.39 -15.09 -33.31
N ILE A 53 16.60 -15.44 -34.30
CA ILE A 53 15.84 -16.70 -34.34
C ILE A 53 16.80 -17.89 -34.51
N ASP A 54 17.87 -17.74 -35.28
CA ASP A 54 18.89 -18.77 -35.44
C ASP A 54 19.68 -18.99 -34.14
N LEU A 55 20.02 -17.91 -33.40
CA LEU A 55 20.59 -18.00 -32.05
C LEU A 55 19.67 -18.72 -31.08
N LEU A 56 18.37 -18.39 -31.10
CA LEU A 56 17.37 -19.08 -30.27
C LEU A 56 17.33 -20.58 -30.61
N ALA A 57 17.44 -20.92 -31.88
CA ALA A 57 17.51 -22.31 -32.32
C ALA A 57 18.81 -23.04 -31.91
N ASP A 58 19.92 -22.30 -31.77
CA ASP A 58 21.19 -22.87 -31.24
C ASP A 58 21.08 -23.13 -29.74
N LEU A 59 20.40 -22.22 -28.99
CA LEU A 59 20.15 -22.38 -27.58
C LEU A 59 19.16 -23.51 -27.26
N GLU A 60 18.30 -23.89 -28.18
CA GLU A 60 17.27 -24.94 -27.99
C GLU A 60 17.84 -26.27 -27.52
N ALA A 61 19.05 -26.65 -28.00
CA ALA A 61 19.71 -27.87 -27.61
C ALA A 61 20.17 -27.90 -26.13
N SER A 62 20.25 -26.74 -25.49
CA SER A 62 20.65 -26.60 -24.08
C SER A 62 19.47 -26.64 -23.10
N PHE A 63 18.20 -26.60 -23.57
CA PHE A 63 17.04 -26.70 -22.71
C PHE A 63 16.80 -28.13 -22.22
N ALA A 64 17.12 -28.38 -20.95
CA ALA A 64 17.03 -29.73 -20.34
C ALA A 64 15.59 -30.11 -19.94
N ARG A 65 14.66 -29.17 -19.84
CA ARG A 65 13.28 -29.45 -19.38
C ARG A 65 12.26 -28.98 -20.42
N PRO A 66 11.21 -29.75 -20.68
CA PRO A 66 10.14 -29.37 -21.58
C PRO A 66 9.34 -28.19 -20.97
N ALA A 67 9.23 -27.10 -21.72
CA ALA A 67 8.41 -25.94 -21.38
C ALA A 67 7.01 -26.07 -21.98
N LEU A 68 6.17 -25.02 -21.87
CA LEU A 68 4.77 -25.08 -22.32
C LEU A 68 4.64 -25.43 -23.81
N GLY A 69 5.44 -24.79 -24.66
CA GLY A 69 5.45 -25.06 -26.10
C GLY A 69 5.80 -26.49 -26.44
N ASP A 70 6.71 -27.15 -25.72
CA ASP A 70 7.08 -28.54 -25.92
C ASP A 70 5.96 -29.50 -25.51
N ARG A 71 5.31 -29.22 -24.40
CA ARG A 71 4.17 -30.03 -23.92
C ARG A 71 3.02 -30.01 -24.93
N TRP A 72 2.69 -28.86 -25.50
CA TRP A 72 1.69 -28.75 -26.54
C TRP A 72 2.10 -29.48 -27.80
N GLN A 73 3.35 -29.39 -28.24
CA GLN A 73 3.83 -30.16 -29.39
C GLN A 73 3.73 -31.68 -29.13
N ALA A 74 4.12 -32.14 -27.96
CA ALA A 74 3.98 -33.54 -27.57
C ALA A 74 2.52 -34.00 -27.59
N VAL A 75 1.59 -33.16 -27.10
CA VAL A 75 0.13 -33.45 -27.18
C VAL A 75 -0.30 -33.56 -28.64
N LEU A 76 0.09 -32.63 -29.52
CA LEU A 76 -0.29 -32.66 -30.94
C LEU A 76 0.29 -33.87 -31.69
N GLU A 77 1.45 -34.37 -31.27
CA GLU A 77 2.08 -35.55 -31.83
C GLU A 77 1.48 -36.86 -31.31
N GLU A 78 1.04 -36.87 -30.05
CA GLU A 78 0.45 -38.04 -29.41
C GLU A 78 -1.00 -38.24 -29.78
N LEU A 79 -1.79 -37.16 -29.92
CA LEU A 79 -3.23 -37.18 -30.21
C LEU A 79 -3.64 -38.15 -31.35
N PRO A 80 -2.95 -38.18 -32.52
CA PRO A 80 -3.34 -39.08 -33.62
C PRO A 80 -3.26 -40.58 -33.29
N LYS A 81 -2.61 -40.95 -32.18
CA LYS A 81 -2.53 -42.33 -31.73
C LYS A 81 -3.79 -42.80 -30.96
N HIS A 82 -4.68 -41.85 -30.63
CA HIS A 82 -5.90 -42.08 -29.89
C HIS A 82 -7.11 -42.03 -30.82
N ARG A 83 -8.10 -42.89 -30.54
CA ARG A 83 -9.38 -42.89 -31.25
C ARG A 83 -10.44 -42.22 -30.38
N LEU A 84 -10.98 -41.09 -30.87
CA LEU A 84 -11.93 -40.24 -30.13
C LEU A 84 -13.26 -40.10 -30.89
N ALA A 85 -13.71 -41.16 -31.54
CA ALA A 85 -14.89 -41.14 -32.43
C ALA A 85 -16.23 -40.79 -31.72
N ASP A 86 -16.29 -40.96 -30.39
CA ASP A 86 -17.49 -40.66 -29.60
C ASP A 86 -17.61 -39.19 -29.18
N TRP A 87 -16.59 -38.41 -29.43
CA TRP A 87 -16.55 -36.99 -29.06
C TRP A 87 -17.11 -36.12 -30.20
N THR A 88 -17.76 -35.05 -29.80
CA THR A 88 -18.17 -33.95 -30.68
C THR A 88 -17.61 -32.66 -30.12
N LEU A 89 -16.92 -31.89 -30.97
CA LEU A 89 -16.42 -30.54 -30.65
C LEU A 89 -17.30 -29.54 -31.43
N GLU A 90 -17.94 -28.64 -30.72
CA GLU A 90 -18.75 -27.59 -31.31
C GLU A 90 -17.94 -26.27 -31.24
N LEU A 91 -17.79 -25.64 -32.41
CA LEU A 91 -17.08 -24.38 -32.55
C LEU A 91 -18.10 -23.26 -32.71
N HIS A 92 -18.13 -22.33 -31.76
CA HIS A 92 -18.97 -21.12 -31.78
C HIS A 92 -18.35 -19.95 -32.56
N ALA A 93 -17.11 -20.10 -33.00
CA ALA A 93 -16.44 -19.18 -33.91
C ALA A 93 -15.80 -19.97 -35.07
N PRO A 94 -15.69 -19.38 -36.25
CA PRO A 94 -14.95 -19.98 -37.36
C PRO A 94 -13.50 -20.28 -36.98
N LYS A 95 -13.01 -21.44 -37.40
CA LYS A 95 -11.64 -21.88 -37.10
C LYS A 95 -10.58 -20.83 -37.42
N GLN A 96 -10.80 -19.99 -38.46
CA GLN A 96 -9.88 -18.95 -38.90
C GLN A 96 -9.71 -17.81 -37.87
N LEU A 97 -10.69 -17.64 -36.97
CA LEU A 97 -10.63 -16.65 -35.89
C LEU A 97 -9.98 -17.20 -34.63
N LEU A 98 -9.55 -18.44 -34.62
CA LEU A 98 -8.85 -19.03 -33.51
C LEU A 98 -7.35 -18.93 -33.70
N PHE A 99 -6.63 -18.77 -32.58
CA PHE A 99 -5.17 -18.77 -32.61
C PHE A 99 -4.66 -20.02 -33.35
N PRO A 100 -3.60 -19.93 -34.17
CA PRO A 100 -3.12 -21.01 -35.05
C PRO A 100 -2.90 -22.37 -34.36
N LEU A 101 -2.51 -22.36 -33.08
CA LEU A 101 -2.39 -23.57 -32.28
C LEU A 101 -3.72 -24.35 -32.20
N TYR A 102 -4.81 -23.65 -31.89
CA TYR A 102 -6.13 -24.27 -31.78
C TYR A 102 -6.64 -24.81 -33.13
N GLY A 103 -6.31 -24.09 -34.22
CA GLY A 103 -6.58 -24.58 -35.57
C GLY A 103 -5.93 -25.93 -35.82
N ARG A 104 -4.65 -26.09 -35.45
CA ARG A 104 -3.91 -27.35 -35.56
C ARG A 104 -4.47 -28.45 -34.63
N LEU A 105 -4.84 -28.07 -33.40
CA LEU A 105 -5.47 -28.99 -32.46
C LEU A 105 -6.77 -29.53 -33.00
N ILE A 106 -7.63 -28.69 -33.56
CA ILE A 106 -8.91 -29.07 -34.18
C ILE A 106 -8.68 -30.05 -35.35
N ASP A 107 -7.67 -29.79 -36.21
CA ASP A 107 -7.35 -30.72 -37.30
C ASP A 107 -6.89 -32.08 -36.79
N ARG A 108 -6.08 -32.11 -35.73
CA ARG A 108 -5.65 -33.38 -35.11
C ARG A 108 -6.79 -34.11 -34.45
N LEU A 109 -7.69 -33.41 -33.76
CA LEU A 109 -8.90 -34.01 -33.16
C LEU A 109 -9.82 -34.60 -34.24
N GLY A 110 -10.00 -33.89 -35.37
CA GLY A 110 -10.72 -34.44 -36.52
C GLY A 110 -10.10 -35.72 -37.08
N ALA A 111 -8.76 -35.74 -37.18
CA ALA A 111 -8.03 -36.92 -37.60
C ALA A 111 -8.16 -38.12 -36.61
N CYS A 112 -8.44 -37.87 -35.32
CA CYS A 112 -8.74 -38.88 -34.30
C CYS A 112 -10.20 -39.38 -34.32
N GLY A 113 -11.01 -38.85 -35.21
CA GLY A 113 -12.43 -39.24 -35.36
C GLY A 113 -13.40 -38.33 -34.60
N VAL A 114 -12.96 -37.27 -33.97
CA VAL A 114 -13.85 -36.27 -33.32
C VAL A 114 -14.70 -35.60 -34.40
N ARG A 115 -16.00 -35.55 -34.16
CA ARG A 115 -16.96 -34.84 -35.03
C ARG A 115 -16.84 -33.32 -34.75
N ILE A 116 -16.30 -32.56 -35.71
CA ILE A 116 -16.23 -31.11 -35.64
C ILE A 116 -17.55 -30.53 -36.22
N ARG A 117 -18.24 -29.73 -35.44
CA ARG A 117 -19.41 -28.96 -35.86
C ARG A 117 -19.13 -27.50 -35.67
N GLU A 118 -19.24 -26.70 -36.74
CA GLU A 118 -19.24 -25.26 -36.62
C GLU A 118 -20.69 -24.78 -36.44
N SER A 119 -20.98 -24.27 -35.25
CA SER A 119 -22.26 -23.61 -34.95
C SER A 119 -22.12 -22.13 -35.38
N VAL A 120 -22.13 -21.91 -36.68
CA VAL A 120 -22.08 -20.54 -37.22
C VAL A 120 -23.50 -19.97 -37.15
N GLN A 121 -23.88 -19.49 -35.95
CA GLN A 121 -25.08 -18.66 -35.86
C GLN A 121 -24.78 -17.34 -36.62
N GLN A 122 -25.68 -16.97 -37.54
CA GLN A 122 -25.61 -15.66 -38.18
C GLN A 122 -25.79 -14.61 -37.08
N ALA A 123 -24.78 -13.74 -36.90
CA ALA A 123 -24.86 -12.62 -35.98
C ALA A 123 -26.08 -11.77 -36.36
N THR A 124 -27.06 -11.73 -35.52
CA THR A 124 -28.23 -10.88 -35.64
C THR A 124 -27.92 -9.56 -34.93
N ARG A 125 -28.46 -8.46 -35.41
CA ARG A 125 -28.35 -7.20 -34.67
C ARG A 125 -29.42 -7.16 -33.60
N PRO A 126 -29.12 -6.59 -32.38
CA PRO A 126 -30.13 -6.32 -31.38
C PRO A 126 -31.24 -5.43 -31.97
N GLU A 127 -32.51 -5.70 -31.61
CA GLU A 127 -33.63 -4.87 -32.09
C GLU A 127 -33.49 -3.42 -31.60
N GLN A 128 -32.95 -3.24 -30.38
CA GLN A 128 -32.70 -1.94 -29.81
C GLN A 128 -31.29 -1.87 -29.20
N VAL A 129 -30.56 -0.81 -29.51
CA VAL A 129 -29.29 -0.52 -28.89
C VAL A 129 -29.37 0.85 -28.24
N ARG A 130 -29.04 0.92 -26.95
CA ARG A 130 -28.96 2.20 -26.21
C ARG A 130 -27.54 2.42 -25.72
N ARG A 131 -27.13 3.68 -25.68
CA ARG A 131 -25.85 4.09 -25.15
C ARG A 131 -26.05 5.05 -24.00
N ILE A 132 -25.34 4.81 -22.89
CA ILE A 132 -25.35 5.65 -21.72
C ILE A 132 -23.91 6.11 -21.48
N ARG A 133 -23.68 7.41 -21.53
CA ARG A 133 -22.41 8.02 -21.13
C ARG A 133 -22.41 8.27 -19.64
N VAL A 134 -21.32 7.93 -18.99
CA VAL A 134 -21.10 8.14 -17.57
C VAL A 134 -19.70 8.72 -17.35
N ARG A 135 -19.53 9.44 -16.27
CA ARG A 135 -18.24 10.10 -15.98
C ARG A 135 -17.12 9.10 -15.71
N ASP A 136 -17.42 8.07 -14.96
CA ASP A 136 -16.46 7.09 -14.50
C ASP A 136 -17.10 5.71 -14.25
N PHE A 137 -16.28 4.72 -13.90
CA PHE A 137 -16.76 3.37 -13.62
C PHE A 137 -17.66 3.28 -12.39
N MET A 138 -17.48 4.13 -11.38
CA MET A 138 -18.34 4.11 -10.20
C MET A 138 -19.77 4.51 -10.57
N GLU A 139 -19.93 5.48 -11.47
CA GLU A 139 -21.24 5.87 -12.01
C GLU A 139 -21.83 4.75 -12.89
N ALA A 140 -20.98 4.09 -13.71
CA ALA A 140 -21.41 2.96 -14.55
C ALA A 140 -22.05 1.83 -13.73
N PHE A 141 -21.46 1.49 -12.59
CA PHE A 141 -21.95 0.38 -11.76
C PHE A 141 -23.16 0.73 -10.91
N ARG A 142 -23.41 2.00 -10.61
CA ARG A 142 -24.52 2.43 -9.72
C ARG A 142 -25.89 2.01 -10.18
N GLY A 143 -26.12 1.99 -11.48
CA GLY A 143 -27.39 1.56 -12.06
C GLY A 143 -27.66 0.07 -12.04
N ILE A 144 -26.65 -0.74 -11.94
CA ILE A 144 -26.75 -2.18 -12.05
C ILE A 144 -27.68 -2.81 -10.99
N PRO A 145 -27.62 -2.42 -9.69
CA PRO A 145 -28.52 -2.98 -8.67
C PRO A 145 -30.00 -2.74 -8.92
N THR A 146 -30.36 -1.78 -9.78
CA THR A 146 -31.78 -1.49 -10.11
C THR A 146 -32.33 -2.39 -11.20
N LEU A 147 -31.49 -3.12 -11.90
CA LEU A 147 -31.88 -4.03 -12.96
C LEU A 147 -32.42 -5.36 -12.38
N ALA A 148 -33.31 -5.99 -13.10
CA ALA A 148 -33.81 -7.31 -12.73
C ALA A 148 -32.85 -8.42 -13.19
N PRO A 149 -32.16 -9.16 -12.31
CA PRO A 149 -31.10 -10.11 -12.69
C PRO A 149 -31.53 -11.16 -13.72
N LYS A 150 -32.72 -11.70 -13.58
CA LYS A 150 -33.25 -12.73 -14.51
C LYS A 150 -33.56 -12.23 -15.93
N ARG A 151 -33.46 -10.93 -16.17
CA ARG A 151 -33.82 -10.31 -17.46
C ARG A 151 -32.66 -9.77 -18.24
N TRP A 152 -31.51 -9.61 -17.56
CA TRP A 152 -30.35 -8.97 -18.09
C TRP A 152 -29.10 -9.82 -17.90
N THR A 153 -28.37 -10.02 -18.97
CA THR A 153 -26.99 -10.54 -18.89
C THR A 153 -26.02 -9.38 -18.84
N LEU A 154 -25.06 -9.41 -17.93
CA LEU A 154 -24.04 -8.38 -17.83
C LEU A 154 -22.78 -8.79 -18.59
N ILE A 155 -22.22 -7.86 -19.35
CA ILE A 155 -20.89 -7.97 -19.93
C ILE A 155 -20.00 -7.04 -19.12
N CYS A 156 -19.04 -7.61 -18.37
CA CYS A 156 -18.24 -6.83 -17.41
C CYS A 156 -16.90 -7.51 -17.11
N SER A 157 -15.81 -6.87 -17.47
CA SER A 157 -14.45 -7.35 -17.15
C SER A 157 -14.02 -7.08 -15.70
N ARG A 158 -14.75 -6.22 -14.97
CA ARG A 158 -14.42 -5.74 -13.63
C ARG A 158 -15.28 -6.39 -12.54
N GLY A 159 -15.35 -7.72 -12.54
CA GLY A 159 -16.20 -8.51 -11.64
C GLY A 159 -16.04 -8.19 -10.16
N LYS A 160 -14.82 -7.88 -9.69
CA LYS A 160 -14.55 -7.46 -8.31
C LYS A 160 -15.25 -6.14 -7.96
N LEU A 161 -15.19 -5.14 -8.84
CA LEU A 161 -15.86 -3.86 -8.64
C LEU A 161 -17.38 -4.03 -8.68
N LEU A 162 -17.89 -4.79 -9.64
CA LEU A 162 -19.29 -5.16 -9.72
C LEU A 162 -19.79 -5.77 -8.41
N ASN A 163 -19.12 -6.79 -7.89
CA ASN A 163 -19.52 -7.47 -6.66
C ASN A 163 -19.46 -6.58 -5.43
N ASN A 164 -18.50 -5.63 -5.37
CA ASN A 164 -18.49 -4.65 -4.29
C ASN A 164 -19.74 -3.76 -4.33
N VAL A 165 -20.16 -3.30 -5.51
CA VAL A 165 -21.37 -2.48 -5.65
C VAL A 165 -22.63 -3.29 -5.34
N LEU A 166 -22.70 -4.54 -5.80
CA LEU A 166 -23.83 -5.42 -5.50
C LEU A 166 -23.95 -5.67 -3.99
N ARG A 167 -22.88 -5.98 -3.29
CA ARG A 167 -22.85 -6.15 -1.82
C ARG A 167 -23.31 -4.90 -1.07
N LEU A 168 -22.80 -3.73 -1.46
CA LEU A 168 -23.20 -2.46 -0.85
C LEU A 168 -24.70 -2.15 -0.99
N ASN A 169 -25.34 -2.69 -2.03
CA ASN A 169 -26.77 -2.51 -2.27
C ASN A 169 -27.61 -3.72 -1.82
N GLY A 170 -27.02 -4.69 -1.10
CA GLY A 170 -27.75 -5.88 -0.63
C GLY A 170 -28.19 -6.83 -1.74
N CYS A 171 -27.57 -6.75 -2.94
CA CYS A 171 -27.85 -7.60 -4.07
C CYS A 171 -26.96 -8.86 -4.06
N PRO A 172 -27.47 -10.00 -4.61
CA PRO A 172 -26.68 -11.20 -4.76
C PRO A 172 -25.42 -10.98 -5.59
N THR A 173 -24.30 -11.52 -5.13
CA THR A 173 -23.02 -11.44 -5.84
C THR A 173 -22.97 -12.43 -6.99
N THR A 174 -22.22 -12.07 -8.02
CA THR A 174 -21.93 -12.90 -9.19
C THR A 174 -20.63 -13.68 -8.99
N GLU A 175 -20.42 -14.70 -9.78
CA GLU A 175 -19.10 -15.33 -9.86
C GLU A 175 -18.09 -14.31 -10.40
N SER A 176 -16.97 -14.21 -9.73
CA SER A 176 -15.84 -13.42 -10.24
C SER A 176 -14.54 -14.10 -9.89
N SER A 177 -13.59 -13.98 -10.80
CA SER A 177 -12.22 -14.38 -10.60
C SER A 177 -11.32 -13.14 -10.56
N ILE A 178 -10.18 -13.28 -9.91
CA ILE A 178 -9.10 -12.31 -9.95
C ILE A 178 -7.89 -12.93 -10.63
N ARG A 179 -7.15 -12.13 -11.35
CA ARG A 179 -5.85 -12.58 -11.85
C ARG A 179 -4.92 -12.81 -10.68
N GLU A 180 -4.03 -13.76 -10.82
CA GLU A 180 -3.06 -14.16 -9.82
C GLU A 180 -2.32 -12.98 -9.17
N ASN A 181 -1.84 -12.04 -9.97
CA ASN A 181 -1.07 -10.88 -9.49
C ASN A 181 -1.84 -9.99 -8.49
N ASP A 182 -3.16 -10.04 -8.50
CA ASP A 182 -4.02 -9.29 -7.57
C ASP A 182 -4.36 -10.10 -6.31
N SER A 183 -3.86 -11.32 -6.21
CA SER A 183 -4.13 -12.20 -5.09
C SER A 183 -3.25 -11.91 -3.88
N SER A 184 -3.87 -11.82 -2.71
CA SER A 184 -3.13 -11.66 -1.45
C SER A 184 -2.24 -12.86 -1.09
N VAL A 185 -2.50 -14.04 -1.66
CA VAL A 185 -1.63 -15.22 -1.43
C VAL A 185 -0.32 -15.12 -2.20
N VAL A 186 -0.33 -14.51 -3.40
CA VAL A 186 0.89 -14.19 -4.14
C VAL A 186 1.71 -13.17 -3.36
N GLN A 187 1.07 -12.12 -2.84
CA GLN A 187 1.74 -11.13 -2.00
C GLN A 187 2.33 -11.76 -0.73
N LEU A 188 1.62 -12.70 -0.10
CA LEU A 188 2.12 -13.43 1.06
C LEU A 188 3.34 -14.27 0.71
N PHE A 189 3.31 -14.99 -0.41
CA PHE A 189 4.44 -15.77 -0.92
C PHE A 189 5.65 -14.89 -1.22
N GLU A 190 5.46 -13.86 -2.03
CA GLU A 190 6.53 -12.94 -2.43
C GLU A 190 7.15 -12.23 -1.22
N ALA A 191 6.31 -11.65 -0.34
CA ALA A 191 6.79 -10.96 0.84
C ALA A 191 7.55 -11.91 1.78
N GLY A 192 7.03 -13.12 2.00
CA GLY A 192 7.64 -14.08 2.91
C GLY A 192 9.02 -14.56 2.44
N PHE A 193 9.16 -14.97 1.17
CA PHE A 193 10.47 -15.38 0.65
C PHE A 193 11.44 -14.22 0.48
N THR A 194 10.96 -13.02 0.12
CA THR A 194 11.81 -11.85 -0.03
C THR A 194 12.38 -11.36 1.31
N LEU A 195 11.72 -11.66 2.44
CA LEU A 195 12.23 -11.31 3.77
C LEU A 195 13.52 -12.04 4.13
N PHE A 196 13.84 -13.18 3.50
CA PHE A 196 15.14 -13.84 3.65
C PHE A 196 16.27 -13.09 2.93
N ILE A 197 15.95 -12.18 2.00
CA ILE A 197 16.93 -11.37 1.29
C ILE A 197 17.14 -10.10 2.10
N HIS A 198 18.12 -10.11 2.99
CA HIS A 198 18.43 -8.98 3.83
C HIS A 198 18.89 -7.78 3.00
N PRO A 199 18.55 -6.54 3.38
CA PRO A 199 18.76 -5.37 2.55
C PRO A 199 20.22 -4.89 2.48
N SER A 200 21.12 -5.40 3.32
CA SER A 200 22.50 -4.92 3.43
C SER A 200 23.47 -6.02 3.85
N GLU A 201 24.64 -6.06 3.21
CA GLU A 201 25.75 -6.90 3.65
C GLU A 201 26.47 -6.33 4.88
N GLU A 202 26.46 -5.00 5.04
CA GLU A 202 27.09 -4.31 6.19
C GLU A 202 26.29 -4.54 7.48
N LEU A 203 25.00 -4.82 7.34
CA LEU A 203 24.04 -4.99 8.44
C LEU A 203 23.20 -6.25 8.18
N PRO A 204 23.79 -7.43 8.31
CA PRO A 204 23.14 -8.69 7.95
C PRO A 204 21.93 -9.03 8.83
N GLU A 205 21.78 -8.39 9.99
CA GLU A 205 20.63 -8.50 10.88
C GLU A 205 19.48 -7.55 10.53
N ALA A 206 19.66 -6.67 9.53
CA ALA A 206 18.63 -5.72 9.16
C ALA A 206 17.50 -6.40 8.37
N VAL A 207 16.28 -6.20 8.83
CA VAL A 207 15.06 -6.68 8.16
C VAL A 207 14.42 -5.53 7.38
N ASP A 208 13.91 -5.81 6.18
CA ASP A 208 13.07 -4.84 5.47
C ASP A 208 11.71 -4.69 6.17
N ILE A 209 11.61 -3.66 6.99
CA ILE A 209 10.42 -3.38 7.82
C ILE A 209 9.16 -3.14 6.98
N TYR A 210 9.29 -2.61 5.76
CA TYR A 210 8.15 -2.38 4.85
C TYR A 210 7.61 -3.72 4.33
N ARG A 211 8.52 -4.62 3.94
CA ARG A 211 8.16 -5.98 3.51
C ARG A 211 7.59 -6.80 4.66
N LEU A 212 8.17 -6.67 5.85
CA LEU A 212 7.65 -7.33 7.04
C LEU A 212 6.22 -6.85 7.37
N LEU A 213 5.97 -5.54 7.28
CA LEU A 213 4.63 -5.00 7.48
C LEU A 213 3.66 -5.51 6.41
N ASN A 214 4.07 -5.55 5.14
CA ASN A 214 3.26 -6.12 4.05
C ASN A 214 2.97 -7.60 4.27
N TYR A 215 3.97 -8.38 4.69
CA TYR A 215 3.79 -9.79 5.05
C TYR A 215 2.74 -9.96 6.16
N LEU A 216 2.84 -9.18 7.23
CA LEU A 216 1.89 -9.21 8.34
C LEU A 216 0.49 -8.74 7.94
N GLN A 217 0.36 -7.87 6.94
CA GLN A 217 -0.92 -7.36 6.46
C GLN A 217 -1.60 -8.28 5.45
N ALA A 218 -0.85 -9.13 4.75
CA ALA A 218 -1.41 -10.07 3.78
C ALA A 218 -2.50 -10.94 4.44
N ARG A 219 -3.60 -11.16 3.73
CA ARG A 219 -4.72 -11.98 4.18
C ARG A 219 -5.10 -12.98 3.09
N PRO A 220 -5.27 -14.27 3.42
CA PRO A 220 -5.07 -14.90 4.72
C PRO A 220 -3.59 -14.93 5.15
N ASN A 221 -3.31 -15.07 6.44
CA ASN A 221 -1.94 -15.05 7.00
C ASN A 221 -1.75 -16.22 7.97
N PRO A 222 -0.58 -16.90 7.96
CA PRO A 222 -0.30 -18.00 8.87
C PRO A 222 -0.15 -17.57 10.34
N ILE A 223 0.18 -16.30 10.59
CA ILE A 223 0.30 -15.74 11.94
C ILE A 223 -1.10 -15.49 12.51
N PRO A 224 -1.42 -15.94 13.74
CA PRO A 224 -2.72 -15.71 14.36
C PRO A 224 -3.11 -14.23 14.38
N ALA A 225 -4.37 -13.93 14.07
CA ALA A 225 -4.85 -12.57 13.81
C ALA A 225 -4.54 -11.59 14.97
N ARG A 226 -4.67 -12.03 16.22
CA ARG A 226 -4.41 -11.22 17.42
C ARG A 226 -2.94 -10.82 17.52
N ILE A 227 -2.03 -11.78 17.39
CA ILE A 227 -0.58 -11.56 17.41
C ILE A 227 -0.19 -10.68 16.23
N ASN A 228 -0.65 -11.04 15.05
CA ASN A 228 -0.39 -10.31 13.82
C ASN A 228 -0.79 -8.83 13.93
N LEU A 229 -1.98 -8.54 14.47
CA LEU A 229 -2.45 -7.17 14.68
C LEU A 229 -1.61 -6.42 15.74
N ALA A 230 -1.19 -7.11 16.81
CA ALA A 230 -0.33 -6.52 17.83
C ALA A 230 1.05 -6.14 17.24
N LEU A 231 1.65 -7.03 16.45
CA LEU A 231 2.93 -6.77 15.76
C LEU A 231 2.83 -5.65 14.72
N GLN A 232 1.74 -5.59 13.95
CA GLN A 232 1.51 -4.46 13.04
C GLN A 232 1.41 -3.12 13.79
N ARG A 233 0.75 -3.12 14.97
CA ARG A 233 0.65 -1.91 15.81
C ARG A 233 2.02 -1.49 16.32
N LEU A 234 2.82 -2.44 16.79
CA LEU A 234 4.17 -2.19 17.26
C LEU A 234 5.03 -1.57 16.15
N LEU A 235 5.08 -2.20 14.96
CA LEU A 235 5.86 -1.72 13.83
C LEU A 235 5.45 -0.31 13.38
N THR A 236 4.15 -0.02 13.34
CA THR A 236 3.66 1.30 12.90
C THR A 236 3.83 2.37 13.98
N SER A 237 3.88 2.01 15.26
CA SER A 237 4.12 2.98 16.34
C SER A 237 5.59 3.29 16.56
N GLU A 238 6.48 2.31 16.40
CA GLU A 238 7.90 2.43 16.74
C GLU A 238 8.81 2.53 15.51
N ALA A 239 8.36 2.03 14.35
CA ALA A 239 9.12 1.96 13.09
C ALA A 239 10.47 1.22 13.22
N GLY A 240 10.60 0.35 14.24
CA GLY A 240 11.79 -0.41 14.54
C GLY A 240 11.46 -1.73 15.23
N ILE A 241 12.48 -2.50 15.53
CA ILE A 241 12.35 -3.79 16.22
C ILE A 241 13.35 -3.82 17.37
N ASP A 242 12.83 -3.64 18.59
CA ASP A 242 13.51 -4.05 19.82
C ASP A 242 13.15 -5.51 20.09
N PRO A 243 14.12 -6.45 20.09
CA PRO A 243 13.85 -7.88 20.29
C PRO A 243 13.08 -8.20 21.57
N ALA A 244 13.39 -7.51 22.68
CA ALA A 244 12.72 -7.73 23.95
C ALA A 244 11.26 -7.29 23.89
N ARG A 245 10.99 -6.13 23.31
CA ARG A 245 9.63 -5.60 23.16
C ARG A 245 8.81 -6.37 22.13
N TRP A 246 9.47 -6.83 21.05
CA TRP A 246 8.86 -7.71 20.06
C TRP A 246 8.35 -9.00 20.71
N GLN A 247 9.21 -9.66 21.50
CA GLN A 247 8.84 -10.88 22.22
C GLN A 247 7.76 -10.64 23.28
N ALA A 248 7.86 -9.56 24.05
CA ALA A 248 6.85 -9.18 25.03
C ALA A 248 5.48 -8.95 24.37
N THR A 249 5.44 -8.30 23.20
CA THR A 249 4.19 -8.09 22.46
C THR A 249 3.56 -9.41 22.01
N ILE A 250 4.36 -10.39 21.60
CA ILE A 250 3.88 -11.73 21.26
C ILE A 250 3.30 -12.43 22.49
N ASP A 251 4.04 -12.41 23.60
CA ASP A 251 3.64 -13.08 24.84
C ASP A 251 2.36 -12.45 25.44
N GLU A 252 2.25 -11.12 25.43
CA GLU A 252 1.04 -10.40 25.84
C GLU A 252 -0.17 -10.75 24.95
N ALA A 253 0.04 -10.80 23.62
CA ALA A 253 -1.02 -11.16 22.70
C ALA A 253 -1.46 -12.62 22.83
N MET A 254 -0.55 -13.52 23.21
CA MET A 254 -0.87 -14.91 23.52
C MET A 254 -1.57 -15.06 24.87
N ALA A 255 -1.12 -14.32 25.89
CA ALA A 255 -1.70 -14.36 27.25
C ALA A 255 -3.15 -13.84 27.28
N ALA A 256 -3.48 -12.90 26.38
CA ALA A 256 -4.82 -12.34 26.24
C ALA A 256 -5.84 -13.32 25.59
N ASP A 257 -5.44 -14.55 25.28
CA ASP A 257 -6.30 -15.62 24.80
C ASP A 257 -6.65 -16.57 25.95
N ASP A 258 -7.72 -16.24 26.67
CA ASP A 258 -8.16 -16.99 27.85
C ASP A 258 -8.64 -18.41 27.53
N GLU A 259 -9.01 -18.66 26.26
CA GLU A 259 -9.51 -19.96 25.79
C GLU A 259 -8.40 -20.91 25.30
N ALA A 260 -7.19 -20.39 25.07
CA ALA A 260 -6.08 -21.20 24.57
C ALA A 260 -5.42 -22.02 25.69
N ASP A 261 -5.45 -23.34 25.53
CA ASP A 261 -4.67 -24.25 26.39
C ASP A 261 -3.16 -24.15 26.07
N GLU A 262 -2.34 -24.77 26.93
CA GLU A 262 -0.89 -24.76 26.79
C GLU A 262 -0.43 -25.43 25.47
N GLU A 263 -1.14 -26.43 25.01
CA GLU A 263 -0.84 -27.13 23.77
C GLU A 263 -1.09 -26.23 22.55
N ALA A 264 -2.17 -25.46 22.54
CA ALA A 264 -2.46 -24.46 21.53
C ALA A 264 -1.40 -23.35 21.50
N ARG A 265 -0.98 -22.85 22.67
CA ARG A 265 0.10 -21.87 22.79
C ARG A 265 1.44 -22.42 22.24
N ASN A 266 1.76 -23.66 22.55
CA ASN A 266 2.96 -24.31 22.03
C ASN A 266 2.91 -24.55 20.51
N ARG A 267 1.74 -24.82 19.93
CA ARG A 267 1.55 -24.90 18.48
C ARG A 267 1.78 -23.53 17.81
N ILE A 268 1.27 -22.47 18.43
CA ILE A 268 1.48 -21.09 17.94
C ILE A 268 2.97 -20.74 18.00
N ARG A 269 3.65 -21.00 19.11
CA ARG A 269 5.10 -20.74 19.23
C ARG A 269 5.90 -21.43 18.14
N ARG A 270 5.71 -22.74 17.94
CA ARG A 270 6.38 -23.48 16.86
C ARG A 270 6.11 -22.88 15.47
N ARG A 271 4.91 -22.35 15.24
CA ARG A 271 4.58 -21.68 13.99
C ARG A 271 5.32 -20.36 13.83
N LEU A 272 5.41 -19.56 14.90
CA LEU A 272 6.18 -18.30 14.89
C LEU A 272 7.67 -18.59 14.71
N ASP A 273 8.21 -19.60 15.38
CA ASP A 273 9.62 -20.02 15.26
C ASP A 273 9.98 -20.40 13.82
N THR A 274 9.03 -20.95 13.09
CA THR A 274 9.28 -21.41 11.71
C THR A 274 8.96 -20.37 10.65
N LEU A 275 7.91 -19.57 10.85
CA LEU A 275 7.37 -18.68 9.80
C LEU A 275 7.65 -17.19 10.04
N LEU A 276 8.19 -16.83 11.20
CA LEU A 276 8.47 -15.43 11.53
C LEU A 276 9.91 -15.22 12.03
N ASN A 277 10.38 -16.03 12.98
CA ASN A 277 11.70 -15.82 13.58
C ASN A 277 12.88 -15.90 12.60
N PRO A 278 12.86 -16.76 11.55
CA PRO A 278 13.97 -16.81 10.59
C PRO A 278 14.28 -15.49 9.90
N PHE A 279 13.31 -14.58 9.81
CA PHE A 279 13.52 -13.27 9.20
C PHE A 279 14.45 -12.36 10.01
N PHE A 280 14.66 -12.67 11.28
CA PHE A 280 15.52 -11.88 12.20
C PHE A 280 16.90 -12.47 12.41
N GLU A 281 17.19 -13.62 11.80
CA GLU A 281 18.52 -14.21 11.86
C GLU A 281 19.48 -13.45 10.94
N ALA A 282 20.69 -13.19 11.41
CA ALA A 282 21.70 -12.50 10.62
C ALA A 282 22.18 -13.39 9.47
N VAL A 283 21.78 -13.06 8.25
CA VAL A 283 22.08 -13.83 7.04
C VAL A 283 22.68 -12.91 5.98
N SER A 284 23.78 -13.36 5.35
CA SER A 284 24.31 -12.66 4.18
C SER A 284 23.35 -12.76 3.01
N PRO A 285 23.00 -11.64 2.33
CA PRO A 285 22.15 -11.66 1.16
C PRO A 285 22.72 -12.46 -0.02
N ARG A 286 24.03 -12.79 0.00
CA ARG A 286 24.68 -13.65 -1.01
C ARG A 286 24.75 -15.12 -0.61
N ALA A 287 24.42 -15.46 0.63
CA ALA A 287 24.55 -16.83 1.13
C ALA A 287 23.40 -17.18 2.08
N ILE A 288 22.18 -17.21 1.54
CA ILE A 288 20.95 -17.53 2.29
C ILE A 288 20.88 -19.05 2.49
N PRO A 289 20.70 -19.55 3.73
CA PRO A 289 20.66 -20.98 4.00
C PRO A 289 19.47 -21.68 3.33
N LEU A 290 19.73 -22.72 2.55
CA LEU A 290 18.70 -23.49 1.85
C LEU A 290 17.76 -24.21 2.82
N ASP A 291 18.25 -24.70 3.95
CA ASP A 291 17.43 -25.40 4.93
C ASP A 291 16.37 -24.50 5.58
N GLN A 292 16.68 -23.23 5.81
CA GLN A 292 15.70 -22.26 6.30
C GLN A 292 14.59 -22.03 5.27
N LEU A 293 14.96 -21.84 4.00
CA LEU A 293 14.01 -21.66 2.91
C LEU A 293 13.12 -22.90 2.72
N ARG A 294 13.71 -24.10 2.76
CA ARG A 294 12.96 -25.36 2.65
C ARG A 294 12.00 -25.55 3.81
N THR A 295 12.46 -25.24 5.03
CA THR A 295 11.62 -25.35 6.24
C THR A 295 10.47 -24.36 6.20
N TYR A 296 10.74 -23.13 5.82
CA TYR A 296 9.72 -22.10 5.62
C TYR A 296 8.69 -22.52 4.56
N ALA A 297 9.17 -22.93 3.37
CA ALA A 297 8.29 -23.37 2.27
C ALA A 297 7.37 -24.53 2.66
N ARG A 298 7.92 -25.57 3.32
CA ARG A 298 7.14 -26.72 3.81
C ARG A 298 6.10 -26.30 4.84
N SER A 299 6.45 -25.40 5.75
CA SER A 299 5.54 -24.92 6.80
C SER A 299 4.43 -24.07 6.24
N LEU A 300 4.74 -23.15 5.31
CA LEU A 300 3.75 -22.32 4.63
C LEU A 300 2.80 -23.17 3.79
N ARG A 301 3.33 -24.12 3.03
CA ARG A 301 2.55 -25.11 2.28
C ARG A 301 1.62 -25.92 3.17
N GLY A 302 2.16 -26.47 4.26
CA GLY A 302 1.38 -27.28 5.21
C GLY A 302 0.22 -26.50 5.82
N TRP A 303 0.48 -25.24 6.21
CA TRP A 303 -0.55 -24.35 6.69
C TRP A 303 -1.61 -24.04 5.61
N ALA A 304 -1.20 -23.75 4.39
CA ALA A 304 -2.11 -23.45 3.29
C ALA A 304 -3.05 -24.64 3.00
N LEU A 305 -2.51 -25.86 2.90
CA LEU A 305 -3.32 -27.07 2.69
C LEU A 305 -4.23 -27.39 3.89
N GLN A 306 -3.80 -27.18 5.11
CA GLN A 306 -4.63 -27.36 6.29
C GLN A 306 -5.78 -26.36 6.32
N ARG A 307 -5.49 -25.09 6.05
CA ARG A 307 -6.47 -24.01 6.07
C ARG A 307 -7.50 -24.13 4.95
N SER A 308 -7.06 -24.53 3.75
CA SER A 308 -7.97 -24.71 2.60
C SER A 308 -9.07 -25.74 2.86
N ARG A 309 -8.82 -26.73 3.73
CA ARG A 309 -9.81 -27.75 4.10
C ARG A 309 -10.95 -27.21 4.99
N LEU A 310 -10.81 -26.04 5.55
CA LEU A 310 -11.83 -25.43 6.42
C LEU A 310 -12.97 -24.77 5.62
N GLY A 311 -12.78 -24.53 4.32
CA GLY A 311 -13.86 -24.15 3.38
C GLY A 311 -14.44 -22.75 3.60
N ASP A 312 -13.72 -21.83 4.25
CA ASP A 312 -14.16 -20.43 4.37
C ASP A 312 -13.82 -19.62 3.09
N GLU A 313 -14.47 -18.46 2.90
CA GLU A 313 -14.24 -17.59 1.72
C GLU A 313 -12.76 -17.21 1.55
N ALA A 314 -12.00 -17.10 2.64
CA ALA A 314 -10.58 -16.76 2.61
C ALA A 314 -9.68 -17.92 2.15
N SER A 315 -10.21 -19.14 2.07
CA SER A 315 -9.45 -20.35 1.77
C SER A 315 -9.34 -20.67 0.26
N GLY A 316 -10.09 -19.99 -0.59
CA GLY A 316 -10.20 -20.34 -2.03
C GLY A 316 -8.89 -20.25 -2.83
N ALA A 317 -7.98 -19.38 -2.44
CA ALA A 317 -6.68 -19.19 -3.10
C ALA A 317 -5.51 -19.95 -2.42
N LEU A 318 -5.74 -20.63 -1.30
CA LEU A 318 -4.68 -21.31 -0.55
C LEU A 318 -4.10 -22.56 -1.25
N PRO A 319 -4.86 -23.33 -2.06
CA PRO A 319 -4.27 -24.39 -2.87
C PRO A 319 -3.18 -23.89 -3.80
N GLN A 320 -3.35 -22.70 -4.41
CA GLN A 320 -2.37 -22.07 -5.29
C GLN A 320 -1.11 -21.68 -4.51
N LEU A 321 -1.25 -21.15 -3.30
CA LEU A 321 -0.10 -20.89 -2.43
C LEU A 321 0.69 -22.17 -2.14
N ALA A 322 0.01 -23.29 -1.92
CA ALA A 322 0.68 -24.56 -1.70
C ALA A 322 1.42 -25.03 -2.95
N GLU A 323 0.85 -24.83 -4.13
CA GLU A 323 1.50 -25.14 -5.41
C GLU A 323 2.72 -24.26 -5.68
N MET A 324 2.65 -22.95 -5.40
CA MET A 324 3.79 -22.05 -5.46
C MET A 324 4.93 -22.51 -4.54
N CYS A 325 4.59 -22.96 -3.32
CA CYS A 325 5.57 -23.53 -2.40
C CYS A 325 6.16 -24.84 -2.93
N ASP A 326 5.39 -25.70 -3.62
CA ASP A 326 5.90 -26.93 -4.23
C ASP A 326 6.87 -26.62 -5.37
N VAL A 327 6.59 -25.63 -6.20
CA VAL A 327 7.52 -25.16 -7.25
C VAL A 327 8.80 -24.61 -6.62
N MET A 328 8.70 -23.80 -5.58
CA MET A 328 9.87 -23.28 -4.86
C MET A 328 10.71 -24.41 -4.27
N LEU A 329 10.08 -25.40 -3.63
CA LEU A 329 10.78 -26.56 -3.08
C LEU A 329 11.51 -27.34 -4.17
N ALA A 330 10.89 -27.58 -5.32
CA ALA A 330 11.51 -28.25 -6.45
C ALA A 330 12.73 -27.47 -6.99
N LEU A 331 12.68 -26.14 -7.02
CA LEU A 331 13.82 -25.30 -7.38
C LEU A 331 14.95 -25.40 -6.33
N LEU A 332 14.61 -25.33 -5.04
CA LEU A 332 15.58 -25.48 -3.94
C LEU A 332 16.28 -26.85 -3.93
N GLU A 333 15.63 -27.90 -4.43
CA GLU A 333 16.24 -29.23 -4.58
C GLU A 333 17.29 -29.29 -5.72
N THR A 334 17.23 -28.37 -6.68
CA THR A 334 18.22 -28.33 -7.77
C THR A 334 19.55 -27.70 -7.37
N CYS A 335 19.61 -27.05 -6.21
CA CYS A 335 20.84 -26.41 -5.73
C CYS A 335 21.86 -27.43 -5.24
N SER A 336 23.10 -27.27 -5.68
CA SER A 336 24.24 -28.09 -5.26
C SER A 336 25.04 -27.37 -4.17
N GLY A 337 24.51 -27.21 -2.97
CA GLY A 337 25.20 -26.52 -1.87
C GLY A 337 24.24 -26.26 -0.71
N ASP A 338 24.72 -25.55 0.31
CA ASP A 338 23.94 -25.29 1.51
C ASP A 338 23.31 -23.88 1.52
N THR A 339 23.69 -23.03 0.55
CA THR A 339 23.23 -21.64 0.45
C THR A 339 22.84 -21.24 -0.97
N ILE A 340 22.04 -20.19 -1.10
CA ILE A 340 21.65 -19.57 -2.37
C ILE A 340 21.92 -18.07 -2.34
N ASP A 341 22.27 -17.50 -3.49
CA ASP A 341 22.38 -16.05 -3.67
C ASP A 341 20.98 -15.39 -3.71
N GLY A 342 20.84 -14.24 -3.04
CA GLY A 342 19.57 -13.52 -2.94
C GLY A 342 19.05 -13.01 -4.28
N GLN A 343 19.90 -12.67 -5.25
CA GLN A 343 19.47 -12.28 -6.59
C GLN A 343 18.84 -13.47 -7.33
N LEU A 344 19.43 -14.64 -7.21
CA LEU A 344 18.86 -15.85 -7.78
C LEU A 344 17.52 -16.19 -7.12
N LEU A 345 17.45 -16.10 -5.80
CA LEU A 345 16.20 -16.30 -5.06
C LEU A 345 15.12 -15.29 -5.49
N GLN A 346 15.48 -14.02 -5.64
CA GLN A 346 14.56 -12.98 -6.11
C GLN A 346 14.05 -13.27 -7.53
N GLY A 347 14.94 -13.75 -8.41
CA GLY A 347 14.56 -14.20 -9.76
C GLY A 347 13.54 -15.33 -9.72
N TRP A 348 13.72 -16.32 -8.84
CA TRP A 348 12.77 -17.41 -8.68
C TRP A 348 11.44 -16.95 -8.12
N ILE A 349 11.44 -16.11 -7.06
CA ILE A 349 10.22 -15.53 -6.50
C ILE A 349 9.40 -14.83 -7.59
N SER A 350 10.05 -14.03 -8.44
CA SER A 350 9.40 -13.31 -9.53
C SER A 350 8.92 -14.21 -10.68
N SER A 351 9.56 -15.37 -10.89
CA SER A 351 9.21 -16.29 -11.98
C SER A 351 8.19 -17.35 -11.59
N ILE A 352 8.01 -17.62 -10.28
CA ILE A 352 6.97 -18.54 -9.81
C ILE A 352 5.62 -17.85 -9.98
N ARG A 353 4.94 -18.21 -11.06
CA ARG A 353 3.57 -17.77 -11.36
C ARG A 353 2.73 -19.01 -11.63
N ILE A 354 1.50 -18.95 -11.21
CA ILE A 354 0.50 -19.96 -11.52
C ILE A 354 -0.53 -19.28 -12.41
N ASP A 355 -0.63 -19.74 -13.64
CA ASP A 355 -1.55 -19.21 -14.65
C ASP A 355 -3.00 -19.66 -14.33
N ALA A 356 -3.43 -19.38 -13.12
CA ALA A 356 -4.77 -19.73 -12.66
C ALA A 356 -5.56 -18.48 -12.30
N SER A 357 -6.74 -18.35 -12.86
CA SER A 357 -7.71 -17.41 -12.35
C SER A 357 -8.22 -17.92 -11.01
N ILE A 358 -8.05 -17.10 -9.97
CA ILE A 358 -8.49 -17.45 -8.61
C ILE A 358 -9.94 -16.99 -8.45
N ARG A 359 -10.84 -17.92 -8.13
CA ARG A 359 -12.21 -17.56 -7.81
C ARG A 359 -12.23 -16.69 -6.56
N ASN A 360 -12.70 -15.45 -6.72
CA ASN A 360 -12.77 -14.45 -5.66
C ASN A 360 -14.14 -14.39 -5.00
N THR A 361 -15.19 -14.64 -5.78
CA THR A 361 -16.57 -14.59 -5.30
C THR A 361 -17.37 -15.67 -5.98
N GLU A 362 -18.22 -16.37 -5.22
CA GLU A 362 -19.16 -17.32 -5.76
C GLU A 362 -20.47 -16.65 -6.14
N ALA A 363 -21.14 -17.19 -7.16
CA ALA A 363 -22.46 -16.73 -7.55
C ALA A 363 -23.49 -17.10 -6.49
N GLN A 364 -24.24 -16.13 -6.02
CA GLN A 364 -25.37 -16.35 -5.11
C GLN A 364 -26.65 -16.59 -5.88
N VAL A 365 -27.60 -17.28 -5.25
CA VAL A 365 -28.92 -17.54 -5.85
C VAL A 365 -29.64 -16.22 -6.17
N GLY A 366 -30.02 -16.04 -7.42
CA GLY A 366 -30.68 -14.81 -7.90
C GLY A 366 -29.68 -13.72 -8.39
N SER A 367 -28.40 -14.07 -8.55
CA SER A 367 -27.40 -13.19 -9.17
C SER A 367 -27.66 -12.96 -10.66
N PHE A 368 -26.97 -12.00 -11.22
CA PHE A 368 -26.90 -11.80 -12.68
C PHE A 368 -26.07 -12.90 -13.35
N ASP A 369 -26.45 -13.25 -14.58
CA ASP A 369 -25.56 -13.94 -15.50
C ASP A 369 -24.52 -12.92 -15.98
N VAL A 370 -23.23 -13.22 -15.82
CA VAL A 370 -22.13 -12.32 -16.18
C VAL A 370 -21.16 -13.02 -17.11
N VAL A 371 -20.77 -12.35 -18.17
CA VAL A 371 -19.63 -12.70 -19.01
C VAL A 371 -18.57 -11.61 -18.91
N GLU A 372 -17.31 -11.98 -18.83
CA GLU A 372 -16.21 -11.00 -18.67
C GLU A 372 -15.96 -10.23 -19.98
N HIS A 373 -16.28 -10.85 -21.11
CA HIS A 373 -16.00 -10.29 -22.43
C HIS A 373 -17.14 -10.58 -23.41
N PRO A 374 -17.48 -9.66 -24.33
CA PRO A 374 -18.57 -9.88 -25.29
C PRO A 374 -18.42 -11.15 -26.12
N ALA A 375 -17.19 -11.51 -26.50
CA ALA A 375 -16.93 -12.73 -27.28
C ALA A 375 -17.28 -14.03 -26.54
N ALA A 376 -17.46 -13.98 -25.21
CA ALA A 376 -17.92 -15.11 -24.41
C ALA A 376 -19.43 -15.32 -24.45
N LEU A 377 -20.20 -14.41 -25.07
CA LEU A 377 -21.62 -14.64 -25.37
C LEU A 377 -21.73 -15.60 -26.54
N VAL A 378 -21.83 -16.89 -26.24
CA VAL A 378 -21.95 -17.96 -27.24
C VAL A 378 -23.41 -18.36 -27.49
N ASP A 379 -24.25 -18.19 -26.47
CA ASP A 379 -25.69 -18.48 -26.55
C ASP A 379 -26.52 -17.20 -26.68
N PRO A 380 -27.68 -17.27 -27.39
CA PRO A 380 -28.55 -16.11 -27.54
C PRO A 380 -29.15 -15.65 -26.22
N VAL A 381 -29.07 -14.35 -25.94
CA VAL A 381 -29.67 -13.67 -24.79
C VAL A 381 -30.68 -12.62 -25.25
N ASP A 382 -31.76 -12.42 -24.49
CA ASP A 382 -32.75 -11.40 -24.85
C ASP A 382 -32.23 -10.00 -24.64
N ARG A 383 -31.56 -9.74 -23.52
CA ARG A 383 -31.07 -8.40 -23.13
C ARG A 383 -29.69 -8.46 -22.49
N ALA A 384 -28.84 -7.53 -22.86
CA ALA A 384 -27.53 -7.41 -22.26
C ALA A 384 -27.17 -5.97 -21.91
N VAL A 385 -26.35 -5.80 -20.87
CA VAL A 385 -25.69 -4.54 -20.49
C VAL A 385 -24.20 -4.73 -20.53
N TRP A 386 -23.51 -3.97 -21.37
CA TRP A 386 -22.06 -3.92 -21.38
C TRP A 386 -21.60 -2.73 -20.53
N VAL A 387 -21.12 -3.03 -19.31
CA VAL A 387 -20.90 -2.01 -18.25
C VAL A 387 -19.64 -1.20 -18.46
N ASP A 388 -18.63 -1.80 -19.07
CA ASP A 388 -17.30 -1.21 -19.29
C ASP A 388 -16.97 -1.14 -20.79
N CYS A 389 -17.92 -0.64 -21.58
CA CYS A 389 -17.77 -0.46 -23.02
C CYS A 389 -16.87 0.76 -23.31
N MET A 390 -15.57 0.55 -23.26
CA MET A 390 -14.54 1.55 -23.51
C MET A 390 -13.60 1.08 -24.62
N GLY A 391 -12.76 1.97 -25.10
CA GLY A 391 -11.75 1.68 -26.12
C GLY A 391 -11.01 0.39 -25.79
N MET A 392 -10.61 -0.32 -26.82
CA MET A 392 -9.89 -1.57 -26.65
C MET A 392 -8.69 -1.31 -25.74
N PRO A 393 -8.56 -2.02 -24.60
CA PRO A 393 -7.33 -1.95 -23.81
C PRO A 393 -6.18 -2.29 -24.73
N GLU A 394 -4.99 -1.75 -24.45
CA GLU A 394 -3.78 -2.12 -25.20
C GLU A 394 -3.73 -3.64 -25.26
N LEU A 395 -4.09 -4.18 -26.42
CA LEU A 395 -3.99 -5.62 -26.66
C LEU A 395 -2.53 -5.97 -26.49
N HIS A 396 -2.23 -6.78 -25.49
CA HIS A 396 -0.90 -7.31 -25.29
C HIS A 396 -0.60 -8.21 -26.47
N TYR A 397 0.14 -7.69 -27.43
CA TYR A 397 0.52 -8.43 -28.61
C TYR A 397 1.71 -9.33 -28.29
N ASP A 398 1.45 -10.62 -28.18
CA ASP A 398 2.46 -11.61 -27.76
C ASP A 398 3.70 -11.68 -28.66
N PHE A 399 3.57 -11.35 -29.94
CA PHE A 399 4.65 -11.40 -30.93
C PHE A 399 5.24 -10.01 -31.26
N GLU A 400 5.12 -9.03 -30.33
CA GLU A 400 5.69 -7.69 -30.52
C GLU A 400 7.21 -7.71 -30.74
N PHE A 401 7.89 -8.72 -30.20
CA PHE A 401 9.33 -8.92 -30.37
C PHE A 401 9.75 -9.27 -31.81
N LEU A 402 8.84 -9.73 -32.67
CA LEU A 402 9.16 -10.09 -34.05
C LEU A 402 9.14 -8.87 -34.97
N SER A 403 10.22 -8.71 -35.73
CA SER A 403 10.24 -7.75 -36.84
C SER A 403 9.31 -8.20 -37.98
N PRO A 404 8.87 -7.28 -38.87
CA PRO A 404 8.09 -7.64 -40.06
C PRO A 404 8.78 -8.69 -40.92
N ASP A 405 10.11 -8.59 -41.10
CA ASP A 405 10.89 -9.54 -41.91
C ASP A 405 10.95 -10.94 -41.29
N GLU A 406 11.09 -11.02 -39.98
CA GLU A 406 11.05 -12.28 -39.24
C GLU A 406 9.69 -12.97 -39.34
N ARG A 407 8.59 -12.22 -39.30
CA ARG A 407 7.24 -12.76 -39.51
C ARG A 407 7.11 -13.34 -40.93
N ILE A 408 7.56 -12.60 -41.96
CA ILE A 408 7.58 -13.08 -43.34
C ILE A 408 8.46 -14.33 -43.48
N GLY A 409 9.61 -14.35 -42.81
CA GLY A 409 10.52 -15.50 -42.81
C GLY A 409 9.88 -16.74 -42.18
N LEU A 410 9.19 -16.58 -41.05
CA LEU A 410 8.42 -17.62 -40.38
C LEU A 410 7.27 -18.15 -41.26
N GLU A 411 6.53 -17.26 -41.88
CA GLU A 411 5.41 -17.60 -42.78
C GLU A 411 5.88 -18.43 -44.00
N ARG A 412 7.03 -18.08 -44.60
CA ARG A 412 7.63 -18.84 -45.69
C ARG A 412 8.01 -20.28 -45.30
N GLN A 413 8.25 -20.50 -44.01
CA GLN A 413 8.51 -21.83 -43.46
C GLN A 413 7.26 -22.51 -42.85
N GLY A 414 6.07 -21.94 -43.11
CA GLY A 414 4.78 -22.51 -42.70
C GLY A 414 4.40 -22.20 -41.25
N VAL A 415 5.08 -21.28 -40.58
CA VAL A 415 4.75 -20.83 -39.24
C VAL A 415 3.90 -19.55 -39.35
N ARG A 416 2.62 -19.66 -39.08
CA ARG A 416 1.72 -18.51 -39.11
C ARG A 416 1.70 -17.81 -37.75
N VAL A 417 2.04 -16.54 -37.76
CA VAL A 417 1.97 -15.64 -36.59
C VAL A 417 1.15 -14.42 -36.99
N TRP A 418 0.10 -14.13 -36.23
CA TRP A 418 -0.72 -12.95 -36.51
C TRP A 418 0.08 -11.65 -36.29
N SER A 419 -0.18 -10.67 -37.13
CA SER A 419 0.23 -9.29 -36.90
C SER A 419 -0.72 -8.65 -35.86
N ARG A 420 -0.30 -7.57 -35.24
CA ARG A 420 -1.14 -6.79 -34.32
C ARG A 420 -2.47 -6.39 -34.98
N THR A 421 -2.43 -6.00 -36.25
CA THR A 421 -3.63 -5.62 -37.02
C THR A 421 -4.56 -6.81 -37.24
N GLU A 422 -4.02 -8.01 -37.48
CA GLU A 422 -4.84 -9.22 -37.65
C GLU A 422 -5.47 -9.62 -36.31
N GLU A 423 -4.73 -9.58 -35.21
CA GLU A 423 -5.29 -9.82 -33.88
C GLU A 423 -6.43 -8.87 -33.54
N MET A 424 -6.24 -7.56 -33.79
CA MET A 424 -7.31 -6.57 -33.57
C MET A 424 -8.54 -6.85 -34.41
N LYS A 425 -8.37 -7.27 -35.68
CA LYS A 425 -9.49 -7.64 -36.57
C LYS A 425 -10.22 -8.89 -36.06
N VAL A 426 -9.47 -9.89 -35.61
CA VAL A 426 -10.04 -11.11 -35.04
C VAL A 426 -10.83 -10.78 -33.79
N GLU A 427 -10.25 -10.00 -32.91
CA GLU A 427 -10.87 -9.58 -31.65
C GLU A 427 -12.19 -8.83 -31.90
N LEU A 428 -12.16 -7.83 -32.79
CA LEU A 428 -13.35 -7.07 -33.14
C LEU A 428 -14.44 -7.96 -33.79
N GLU A 429 -14.06 -8.93 -34.61
CA GLU A 429 -15.01 -9.89 -35.20
C GLU A 429 -15.62 -10.82 -34.15
N LEU A 430 -14.84 -11.26 -33.16
CA LEU A 430 -15.35 -12.05 -32.05
C LEU A 430 -16.33 -11.24 -31.18
N ILE A 431 -16.01 -9.97 -30.93
CA ILE A 431 -16.91 -9.05 -30.23
C ILE A 431 -18.22 -8.84 -31.01
N ARG A 432 -18.14 -8.60 -32.32
CA ARG A 432 -19.34 -8.49 -33.20
C ARG A 432 -20.23 -9.70 -33.11
N ARG A 433 -19.63 -10.89 -33.07
CA ARG A 433 -20.38 -12.15 -32.93
C ARG A 433 -21.06 -12.26 -31.59
N GLY A 434 -20.36 -11.95 -30.50
CA GLY A 434 -20.93 -11.95 -29.18
C GLY A 434 -22.06 -10.94 -29.01
N VAL A 435 -21.86 -9.71 -29.47
CA VAL A 435 -22.91 -8.68 -29.48
C VAL A 435 -24.11 -9.13 -30.34
N GLY A 436 -23.86 -9.84 -31.44
CA GLY A 436 -24.90 -10.43 -32.28
C GLY A 436 -25.73 -11.54 -31.64
N GLN A 437 -25.37 -12.04 -30.47
CA GLN A 437 -26.20 -12.96 -29.69
C GLN A 437 -27.28 -12.24 -28.87
N VAL A 438 -27.22 -10.91 -28.74
CA VAL A 438 -28.26 -10.13 -28.06
C VAL A 438 -29.41 -9.89 -29.02
N ARG A 439 -30.61 -10.37 -28.66
CA ARG A 439 -31.77 -10.32 -29.57
C ARG A 439 -32.55 -9.02 -29.48
N ARG A 440 -32.96 -8.62 -28.28
CA ARG A 440 -33.91 -7.50 -28.08
C ARG A 440 -33.22 -6.19 -27.77
N GLU A 441 -32.49 -6.14 -26.69
CA GLU A 441 -31.97 -4.86 -26.18
C GLU A 441 -30.53 -4.99 -25.70
N LEU A 442 -29.68 -4.12 -26.22
CA LEU A 442 -28.29 -3.95 -25.76
C LEU A 442 -28.11 -2.55 -25.20
N ILE A 443 -27.64 -2.46 -23.97
CA ILE A 443 -27.22 -1.21 -23.35
C ILE A 443 -25.69 -1.16 -23.32
N LEU A 444 -25.09 -0.12 -23.89
CA LEU A 444 -23.67 0.17 -23.83
C LEU A 444 -23.44 1.29 -22.82
N ILE A 445 -22.76 1.01 -21.73
CA ILE A 445 -22.33 2.04 -20.77
C ILE A 445 -20.89 2.42 -21.09
N THR A 446 -20.70 3.69 -21.45
CA THR A 446 -19.40 4.22 -21.89
C THR A 446 -18.86 5.22 -20.86
N PRO A 447 -17.94 4.79 -19.96
CA PRO A 447 -17.30 5.71 -19.04
C PRO A 447 -16.33 6.64 -19.79
N GLU A 448 -16.31 7.93 -19.41
CA GLU A 448 -15.47 8.94 -20.02
C GLU A 448 -14.06 9.02 -19.42
N SER A 449 -13.90 8.54 -18.19
CA SER A 449 -12.60 8.57 -17.50
C SER A 449 -12.38 7.39 -16.55
N ASP A 450 -11.12 7.03 -16.34
CA ASP A 450 -10.67 6.15 -15.27
C ASP A 450 -9.54 6.84 -14.50
N ARG A 451 -9.73 7.05 -13.19
CA ARG A 451 -8.76 7.72 -12.30
C ARG A 451 -8.23 9.06 -12.84
N GLY A 452 -9.11 9.81 -13.53
CA GLY A 452 -8.76 11.10 -14.13
C GLY A 452 -8.14 11.03 -15.52
N ALA A 453 -7.81 9.85 -16.02
CA ALA A 453 -7.40 9.66 -17.42
C ALA A 453 -8.64 9.52 -18.32
N ARG A 454 -8.64 10.23 -19.44
CA ARG A 454 -9.72 10.15 -20.44
C ARG A 454 -9.69 8.78 -21.11
N LEU A 455 -10.85 8.15 -21.24
CA LEU A 455 -11.04 6.90 -21.95
C LEU A 455 -11.54 7.15 -23.37
N GLU A 456 -11.10 6.32 -24.28
CA GLU A 456 -11.61 6.27 -25.65
C GLU A 456 -12.82 5.35 -25.72
N GLU A 457 -13.67 5.62 -26.70
CA GLU A 457 -14.86 4.83 -26.95
C GLU A 457 -14.50 3.56 -27.73
N HIS A 458 -15.19 2.45 -27.43
CA HIS A 458 -14.93 1.19 -28.12
C HIS A 458 -15.37 1.26 -29.58
N PRO A 459 -14.58 0.74 -30.57
CA PRO A 459 -14.91 0.79 -32.02
C PRO A 459 -16.25 0.15 -32.37
N ILE A 460 -16.73 -0.81 -31.57
CA ILE A 460 -18.05 -1.46 -31.77
C ILE A 460 -19.20 -0.45 -31.77
N VAL A 461 -19.04 0.68 -31.06
CA VAL A 461 -20.06 1.72 -31.01
C VAL A 461 -20.30 2.32 -32.41
N ASP A 462 -19.24 2.51 -33.15
CA ASP A 462 -19.32 3.01 -34.53
C ASP A 462 -19.86 1.95 -35.50
N ASP A 463 -19.49 0.69 -35.31
CA ASP A 463 -20.05 -0.43 -36.09
C ASP A 463 -21.56 -0.57 -35.91
N LEU A 464 -22.03 -0.40 -34.67
CA LEU A 464 -23.46 -0.49 -34.36
C LEU A 464 -24.23 0.75 -34.86
N ARG A 465 -23.58 1.87 -35.10
CA ARG A 465 -24.13 3.10 -35.74
C ARG A 465 -24.37 2.94 -37.25
N GLY A 466 -23.69 2.07 -37.95
CA GLY A 466 -23.54 1.91 -39.39
C GLY A 466 -24.73 2.31 -40.28
N GLU A 467 -24.53 2.43 -41.58
CA GLU A 467 -25.50 2.89 -42.58
C GLU A 467 -26.89 2.18 -42.43
N GLY A 468 -27.91 2.98 -42.09
CA GLY A 468 -29.30 2.55 -41.94
C GLY A 468 -29.81 2.29 -40.54
N LEU A 469 -29.03 2.52 -39.51
CA LEU A 469 -29.53 2.58 -38.14
C LEU A 469 -30.09 3.95 -37.81
N THR A 470 -31.27 3.99 -37.17
CA THR A 470 -31.78 5.16 -36.49
C THR A 470 -30.71 5.70 -35.60
N PRO A 471 -30.41 7.03 -35.58
CA PRO A 471 -29.44 7.59 -34.68
C PRO A 471 -29.79 7.10 -33.27
N PHE A 472 -28.79 6.59 -32.54
CA PHE A 472 -28.94 6.25 -31.16
C PHE A 472 -29.64 7.41 -30.44
N PRO A 473 -30.75 7.21 -29.79
CA PRO A 473 -31.16 8.20 -28.79
C PRO A 473 -30.02 8.26 -27.78
N VAL A 474 -29.21 9.29 -27.84
CA VAL A 474 -28.25 9.61 -26.81
C VAL A 474 -29.11 10.16 -25.67
N GLU A 475 -29.61 9.28 -24.84
CA GLU A 475 -30.14 9.70 -23.53
C GLU A 475 -28.95 10.09 -22.69
N THR A 476 -28.57 11.36 -22.79
CA THR A 476 -27.38 11.95 -22.17
C THR A 476 -27.51 12.11 -20.66
N ASP A 477 -28.69 11.91 -20.07
CA ASP A 477 -28.93 12.33 -18.69
C ASP A 477 -29.71 11.35 -17.83
N THR A 478 -29.82 10.10 -18.23
CA THR A 478 -30.41 9.14 -17.33
C THR A 478 -29.34 8.69 -16.32
N VAL A 479 -29.18 9.46 -15.27
CA VAL A 479 -28.54 8.97 -14.05
C VAL A 479 -29.34 7.76 -13.63
N LEU A 480 -28.76 6.55 -13.76
CA LEU A 480 -29.43 5.29 -13.41
C LEU A 480 -29.82 5.22 -11.93
N VAL A 481 -29.26 6.10 -11.13
CA VAL A 481 -29.62 6.33 -9.71
C VAL A 481 -29.49 7.82 -9.41
N GLU A 482 -30.56 8.44 -8.94
CA GLU A 482 -30.45 9.73 -8.27
C GLU A 482 -29.54 9.57 -7.05
N LEU A 483 -28.41 10.26 -7.08
CA LEU A 483 -27.58 10.35 -5.91
C LEU A 483 -28.36 11.05 -4.82
N PRO A 484 -28.39 10.52 -3.59
CA PRO A 484 -28.88 11.31 -2.47
C PRO A 484 -28.13 12.63 -2.47
N PRO A 485 -28.80 13.75 -2.23
CA PRO A 485 -28.17 15.05 -2.20
C PRO A 485 -26.98 14.99 -1.24
N LEU A 486 -25.82 15.48 -1.69
CA LEU A 486 -24.63 15.60 -0.83
C LEU A 486 -25.08 16.30 0.45
N CYS A 487 -24.83 15.69 1.59
CA CYS A 487 -25.10 16.31 2.88
C CYS A 487 -24.49 17.71 2.86
N ARG A 488 -25.31 18.71 3.15
CA ARG A 488 -24.83 20.09 3.30
C ARG A 488 -23.77 20.09 4.39
N LYS A 489 -22.65 20.75 4.14
CA LYS A 489 -21.62 21.00 5.15
C LYS A 489 -22.29 21.70 6.34
N MET A 490 -22.28 21.04 7.50
CA MET A 490 -22.77 21.61 8.73
C MET A 490 -21.61 22.27 9.46
N PRO A 491 -21.67 23.54 9.81
CA PRO A 491 -20.61 24.21 10.57
C PRO A 491 -20.53 23.70 12.02
N GLU A 492 -21.63 23.15 12.51
CA GLU A 492 -21.76 22.58 13.84
C GLU A 492 -22.29 21.16 13.73
N PHE A 493 -21.66 20.25 14.46
CA PHE A 493 -22.20 18.92 14.65
C PHE A 493 -22.94 18.86 15.98
N ARG A 494 -24.23 18.47 15.98
CA ARG A 494 -25.05 18.38 17.17
C ARG A 494 -25.26 16.95 17.61
N ILE A 495 -25.04 16.68 18.88
CA ILE A 495 -25.28 15.39 19.54
C ILE A 495 -26.24 15.55 20.70
N ALA A 496 -26.70 14.42 21.25
CA ALA A 496 -27.53 14.46 22.47
C ALA A 496 -26.74 15.06 23.63
N VAL A 497 -27.44 15.96 24.37
CA VAL A 497 -26.89 16.67 25.53
C VAL A 497 -26.27 15.68 26.53
N GLY A 498 -25.12 16.03 27.09
CA GLY A 498 -24.44 15.25 28.13
C GLY A 498 -23.75 13.94 27.67
N LYS A 499 -23.61 13.71 26.37
CA LYS A 499 -22.94 12.50 25.85
C LYS A 499 -21.42 12.55 25.89
N ILE A 500 -20.82 13.73 25.96
CA ILE A 500 -19.38 13.91 26.04
C ILE A 500 -18.99 14.31 27.46
N ALA A 501 -18.29 13.44 28.15
CA ALA A 501 -17.77 13.71 29.50
C ALA A 501 -16.31 14.16 29.45
N PRO A 502 -15.85 15.00 30.38
CA PRO A 502 -14.44 15.34 30.54
C PRO A 502 -13.58 14.07 30.73
N ARG A 503 -12.42 14.07 30.13
CA ARG A 503 -11.43 13.01 30.34
C ARG A 503 -10.73 13.18 31.69
N GLU A 504 -10.20 12.11 32.23
CA GLU A 504 -9.42 12.17 33.47
C GLU A 504 -8.03 12.78 33.26
N THR A 505 -7.46 12.55 32.08
CA THR A 505 -6.12 13.03 31.72
C THR A 505 -6.11 13.71 30.35
N GLU A 506 -5.35 14.80 30.26
CA GLU A 506 -5.09 15.52 29.02
C GLU A 506 -3.57 15.68 28.81
N SER A 507 -3.17 15.75 27.53
CA SER A 507 -1.79 16.08 27.12
C SER A 507 -1.78 17.43 26.41
N ALA A 508 -0.59 18.01 26.20
CA ALA A 508 -0.45 19.22 25.39
C ALA A 508 -1.09 19.07 24.00
N THR A 509 -0.86 17.93 23.34
CA THR A 509 -1.44 17.64 22.01
C THR A 509 -2.95 17.46 22.06
N SER A 510 -3.49 16.81 23.09
CA SER A 510 -4.95 16.67 23.20
C SER A 510 -5.65 17.99 23.51
N LEU A 511 -5.04 18.86 24.32
CA LEU A 511 -5.55 20.21 24.57
C LEU A 511 -5.53 21.07 23.31
N GLU A 512 -4.45 21.02 22.55
CA GLU A 512 -4.36 21.73 21.29
C GLU A 512 -5.47 21.29 20.33
N LEU A 513 -5.69 19.97 20.22
CA LEU A 513 -6.74 19.42 19.37
C LEU A 513 -8.15 19.82 19.87
N LEU A 514 -8.39 19.77 21.19
CA LEU A 514 -9.65 20.16 21.79
C LEU A 514 -10.00 21.62 21.49
N ILE A 515 -9.02 22.51 21.66
CA ILE A 515 -9.24 23.96 21.49
C ILE A 515 -9.42 24.32 20.02
N GLN A 516 -8.59 23.78 19.13
CA GLN A 516 -8.55 24.14 17.72
C GLN A 516 -9.55 23.35 16.87
N ARG A 517 -9.70 22.07 17.14
CA ARG A 517 -10.40 21.09 16.30
C ARG A 517 -11.25 20.15 17.15
N PRO A 518 -12.28 20.69 17.83
CA PRO A 518 -13.07 19.94 18.80
C PRO A 518 -13.77 18.71 18.19
N PHE A 519 -14.15 18.76 16.92
CA PHE A 519 -14.72 17.60 16.23
C PHE A 519 -13.73 16.45 16.17
N ASP A 520 -12.49 16.72 15.76
CA ASP A 520 -11.47 15.68 15.68
C ASP A 520 -11.06 15.14 17.05
N TYR A 521 -11.07 16.03 18.06
CA TYR A 521 -10.85 15.62 19.44
C TYR A 521 -11.92 14.62 19.89
N VAL A 522 -13.20 14.92 19.64
CA VAL A 522 -14.32 14.03 20.01
C VAL A 522 -14.20 12.69 19.27
N MET A 523 -13.94 12.72 17.96
CA MET A 523 -13.77 11.47 17.19
C MET A 523 -12.61 10.63 17.70
N LYS A 524 -11.46 11.25 17.97
CA LYS A 524 -10.25 10.56 18.38
C LYS A 524 -10.31 10.04 19.82
N TYR A 525 -10.73 10.86 20.75
CA TYR A 525 -10.59 10.58 22.19
C TYR A 525 -11.89 10.10 22.86
N THR A 526 -13.06 10.58 22.40
CA THR A 526 -14.36 10.19 22.96
C THR A 526 -14.94 9.01 22.22
N ALA A 527 -15.10 9.11 20.90
CA ALA A 527 -15.61 8.03 20.05
C ALA A 527 -14.54 6.94 19.79
N ARG A 528 -13.27 7.23 20.07
CA ARG A 528 -12.12 6.32 19.88
C ARG A 528 -12.02 5.78 18.47
N LEU A 529 -12.49 6.55 17.48
CA LEU A 529 -12.38 6.18 16.09
C LEU A 529 -10.93 6.26 15.64
N ARG A 530 -10.52 5.22 14.93
CA ARG A 530 -9.18 5.13 14.36
C ARG A 530 -9.31 4.88 12.87
N PRO A 531 -8.39 5.39 12.04
CA PRO A 531 -8.36 5.03 10.64
C PRO A 531 -8.34 3.51 10.50
N GLY A 532 -9.25 3.00 9.68
CA GLY A 532 -9.23 1.60 9.26
C GLY A 532 -8.37 1.43 8.03
N GLY A 533 -8.03 0.21 7.67
CA GLY A 533 -7.34 -0.10 6.43
C GLY A 533 -5.89 -0.56 6.60
N VAL A 534 -5.12 -0.44 5.55
CA VAL A 534 -3.71 -0.82 5.51
C VAL A 534 -2.91 0.12 6.42
N ARG A 535 -2.11 -0.47 7.31
CA ARG A 535 -1.22 0.30 8.18
C ARG A 535 0.04 0.64 7.40
N GLU A 536 0.45 1.89 7.53
CA GLU A 536 1.65 2.41 6.88
C GLU A 536 2.65 2.85 7.96
N LEU A 537 3.92 2.78 7.62
CA LEU A 537 4.96 3.39 8.43
C LEU A 537 4.89 4.91 8.25
N ASP A 538 5.26 5.63 9.31
CA ASP A 538 5.31 7.07 9.26
C ASP A 538 6.28 7.57 8.19
N GLU A 539 6.08 8.82 7.75
CA GLU A 539 6.97 9.50 6.83
C GLU A 539 8.41 9.57 7.38
N LEU A 540 9.38 9.57 6.49
CA LEU A 540 10.80 9.49 6.85
C LEU A 540 11.25 10.58 7.83
N ASN A 541 10.74 11.80 7.68
CA ASN A 541 11.06 12.92 8.58
C ASN A 541 10.57 12.70 10.03
N LEU A 542 9.45 12.00 10.22
CA LEU A 542 8.97 11.61 11.55
C LEU A 542 9.82 10.49 12.16
N ILE A 543 10.26 9.55 11.32
CA ILE A 543 11.19 8.49 11.72
C ILE A 543 12.54 9.09 12.11
N GLU A 544 13.07 10.03 11.31
CA GLU A 544 14.30 10.76 11.63
C GLU A 544 14.22 11.48 12.99
N GLY A 545 13.09 12.13 13.26
CA GLY A 545 12.83 12.76 14.54
C GLY A 545 12.91 11.78 15.71
N ARG A 546 12.24 10.63 15.59
CA ARG A 546 12.28 9.57 16.62
C ARG A 546 13.69 9.04 16.87
N VAL A 547 14.44 8.79 15.79
CA VAL A 547 15.84 8.33 15.87
C VAL A 547 16.70 9.38 16.57
N ALA A 548 16.48 10.66 16.28
CA ALA A 548 17.24 11.74 16.90
C ALA A 548 16.99 11.82 18.42
N HIS A 549 15.72 11.78 18.85
CA HIS A 549 15.35 11.73 20.27
C HIS A 549 15.91 10.49 20.96
N ARG A 550 15.76 9.32 20.33
CA ARG A 550 16.22 8.05 20.90
C ARG A 550 17.73 7.98 21.01
N THR A 551 18.47 8.55 20.06
CA THR A 551 19.94 8.61 20.15
C THR A 551 20.38 9.42 21.34
N LEU A 552 19.81 10.61 21.57
CA LEU A 552 20.12 11.44 22.75
C LEU A 552 19.73 10.70 24.03
N GLU A 553 18.56 10.10 24.09
CA GLU A 553 18.08 9.33 25.23
C GLU A 553 19.07 8.21 25.60
N LEU A 554 19.54 7.45 24.63
CA LEU A 554 20.52 6.39 24.86
C LEU A 554 21.84 6.91 25.41
N ILE A 555 22.34 8.04 24.86
CA ILE A 555 23.57 8.68 25.32
C ILE A 555 23.41 9.18 26.77
N VAL A 556 22.31 9.89 27.08
CA VAL A 556 22.03 10.43 28.41
C VAL A 556 21.91 9.31 29.44
N ARG A 557 21.17 8.26 29.13
CA ARG A 557 21.02 7.09 30.04
C ARG A 557 22.35 6.40 30.31
N GLN A 558 23.18 6.21 29.29
CA GLN A 558 24.49 5.58 29.43
C GLN A 558 25.47 6.40 30.27
N THR A 559 25.36 7.71 30.19
CA THR A 559 26.28 8.65 30.87
C THR A 559 25.70 9.20 32.16
N GLU A 560 24.49 8.79 32.55
CA GLU A 560 23.74 9.34 33.67
C GLU A 560 23.69 10.89 33.65
N GLY A 561 23.65 11.48 32.45
CA GLY A 561 23.63 12.92 32.23
C GLY A 561 24.94 13.64 32.46
N ASN A 562 26.06 12.93 32.64
CA ASN A 562 27.37 13.54 32.77
C ASN A 562 27.83 14.21 31.46
N LEU A 563 27.92 15.54 31.45
CA LEU A 563 28.24 16.33 30.26
C LEU A 563 29.60 16.00 29.63
N ASN A 564 30.63 15.70 30.45
CA ASN A 564 31.95 15.35 29.93
C ASN A 564 31.91 13.97 29.20
N ALA A 565 31.23 13.01 29.78
CA ALA A 565 31.04 11.70 29.17
C ALA A 565 30.20 11.80 27.89
N MET A 566 29.10 12.56 27.90
CA MET A 566 28.27 12.83 26.71
C MET A 566 29.12 13.51 25.60
N SER A 567 29.86 14.56 25.93
CA SER A 567 30.75 15.25 24.98
C SER A 567 31.80 14.29 24.41
N GLY A 568 32.35 13.38 25.23
CA GLY A 568 33.32 12.37 24.80
C GLY A 568 32.73 11.39 23.78
N ILE A 569 31.49 10.91 23.98
CA ILE A 569 30.78 10.04 23.04
C ILE A 569 30.49 10.79 21.73
N ILE A 570 29.97 12.03 21.80
CA ILE A 570 29.59 12.81 20.62
C ILE A 570 30.83 13.20 19.78
N ALA A 571 31.96 13.48 20.45
CA ALA A 571 33.20 13.87 19.77
C ALA A 571 33.82 12.70 18.99
N ARG A 572 33.78 11.49 19.54
CA ARG A 572 34.33 10.29 18.89
C ARG A 572 33.26 9.66 17.99
N ARG A 573 33.54 9.69 16.69
CA ARG A 573 32.57 9.20 15.68
C ARG A 573 32.16 7.75 15.95
N GLU A 574 33.11 6.88 16.21
CA GLU A 574 32.84 5.45 16.42
C GLU A 574 31.92 5.20 17.60
N ASP A 575 32.11 5.93 18.71
CA ASP A 575 31.24 5.82 19.88
C ASP A 575 29.83 6.34 19.59
N PHE A 576 29.72 7.49 18.92
CA PHE A 576 28.44 8.06 18.53
C PHE A 576 27.66 7.11 17.59
N ASP A 577 28.35 6.51 16.62
CA ASP A 577 27.76 5.60 15.64
C ASP A 577 27.10 4.37 16.30
N LEU A 578 27.66 3.88 17.41
CA LEU A 578 27.07 2.78 18.16
C LEU A 578 25.67 3.13 18.71
N TYR A 579 25.51 4.32 19.31
CA TYR A 579 24.23 4.78 19.86
C TYR A 579 23.25 5.14 18.75
N PHE A 580 23.73 5.79 17.69
CA PHE A 580 22.93 6.14 16.53
C PHE A 580 22.36 4.89 15.84
N LEU A 581 23.20 3.89 15.53
CA LEU A 581 22.75 2.66 14.90
C LEU A 581 21.82 1.85 15.82
N LYS A 582 22.05 1.88 17.13
CA LYS A 582 21.11 1.28 18.08
C LYS A 582 19.75 1.96 18.02
N ALA A 583 19.70 3.30 18.02
CA ALA A 583 18.45 4.04 17.87
C ALA A 583 17.75 3.75 16.55
N VAL A 584 18.51 3.66 15.44
CA VAL A 584 17.94 3.30 14.13
C VAL A 584 17.31 1.91 14.15
N ARG A 585 17.93 0.93 14.80
CA ARG A 585 17.34 -0.41 14.95
C ARG A 585 16.05 -0.39 15.76
N GLU A 586 16.00 0.39 16.83
CA GLU A 586 14.87 0.45 17.75
C GLU A 586 13.67 1.25 17.21
N CYS A 587 13.89 2.30 16.42
CA CYS A 587 12.81 3.20 15.96
C CYS A 587 12.96 3.80 14.57
N GLY A 588 13.85 3.27 13.74
CA GLY A 588 14.11 3.78 12.40
C GLY A 588 14.64 2.73 11.42
N LEU A 589 14.19 1.48 11.55
CA LEU A 589 14.74 0.35 10.81
C LEU A 589 14.72 0.55 9.28
N GLY A 590 13.73 1.31 8.77
CA GLY A 590 13.66 1.66 7.35
C GLY A 590 14.89 2.43 6.83
N LEU A 591 15.59 3.15 7.70
CA LEU A 591 16.82 3.87 7.33
C LEU A 591 18.02 2.93 7.06
N LEU A 592 17.95 1.66 7.45
CA LEU A 592 18.98 0.67 7.13
C LEU A 592 18.92 0.17 5.69
N LEU A 593 17.82 0.40 5.01
CA LEU A 593 17.66 0.02 3.61
C LEU A 593 18.65 0.76 2.71
N ALA A 594 19.19 0.08 1.71
CA ALA A 594 20.18 0.67 0.79
C ALA A 594 19.69 1.96 0.12
N ARG A 595 18.39 2.02 -0.22
CA ARG A 595 17.76 3.23 -0.81
C ARG A 595 17.78 4.46 0.10
N HIS A 596 17.93 4.28 1.43
CA HIS A 596 17.98 5.35 2.42
C HIS A 596 19.38 5.55 3.02
N ALA A 597 20.42 5.01 2.38
CA ALA A 597 21.79 5.12 2.87
C ALA A 597 22.29 6.58 2.91
N ILE A 598 21.88 7.42 1.96
CA ILE A 598 22.26 8.84 1.90
C ILE A 598 21.55 9.60 3.02
N GLU A 599 20.26 9.41 3.18
CA GLU A 599 19.44 10.02 4.24
C GLU A 599 19.97 9.62 5.62
N ARG A 600 20.28 8.34 5.83
CA ARG A 600 20.88 7.86 7.08
C ARG A 600 22.20 8.54 7.41
N LYS A 601 23.11 8.65 6.43
CA LYS A 601 24.39 9.33 6.64
C LYS A 601 24.22 10.82 6.92
N ALA A 602 23.32 11.47 6.20
CA ALA A 602 22.99 12.87 6.40
C ALA A 602 22.39 13.11 7.80
N LEU A 603 21.44 12.28 8.23
CA LEU A 603 20.85 12.31 9.56
C LEU A 603 21.93 12.16 10.65
N GLN A 604 22.80 11.16 10.49
CA GLN A 604 23.88 10.84 11.43
C GLN A 604 24.81 12.04 11.65
N GLU A 605 25.33 12.64 10.58
CA GLU A 605 26.22 13.79 10.68
C GLU A 605 25.50 15.03 11.20
N GLN A 606 24.29 15.29 10.74
CA GLN A 606 23.50 16.43 11.19
C GLN A 606 23.14 16.33 12.67
N LEU A 607 22.75 15.14 13.14
CA LEU A 607 22.44 14.90 14.55
C LEU A 607 23.68 15.06 15.43
N ARG A 608 24.84 14.51 15.03
CA ARG A 608 26.09 14.65 15.75
C ARG A 608 26.49 16.12 15.91
N ASN A 609 26.35 16.91 14.84
CA ASN A 609 26.62 18.36 14.88
C ASN A 609 25.63 19.10 15.80
N ALA A 610 24.34 18.73 15.73
CA ALA A 610 23.32 19.32 16.60
C ALA A 610 23.55 18.99 18.08
N LEU A 611 23.91 17.76 18.40
CA LEU A 611 24.22 17.39 19.78
C LEU A 611 25.51 18.05 20.27
N SER A 612 26.51 18.25 19.41
CA SER A 612 27.70 19.05 19.74
C SER A 612 27.33 20.51 20.07
N ALA A 613 26.38 21.09 19.30
CA ALA A 613 25.86 22.43 19.59
C ALA A 613 25.09 22.46 20.92
N LEU A 614 24.28 21.43 21.21
CA LEU A 614 23.60 21.28 22.49
C LEU A 614 24.61 21.27 23.65
N MET A 615 25.71 20.52 23.54
CA MET A 615 26.75 20.49 24.57
C MET A 615 27.35 21.88 24.80
N GLN A 616 27.57 22.67 23.76
CA GLN A 616 28.07 24.06 23.89
C GLN A 616 27.07 24.94 24.66
N ILE A 617 25.78 24.79 24.39
CA ILE A 617 24.72 25.52 25.10
C ILE A 617 24.72 25.12 26.58
N LEU A 618 24.69 23.80 26.89
CA LEU A 618 24.66 23.31 28.26
C LEU A 618 25.86 23.79 29.07
N LEU A 619 27.08 23.75 28.50
CA LEU A 619 28.30 24.23 29.14
C LEU A 619 28.28 25.75 29.31
N ARG A 620 27.80 26.50 28.33
CA ARG A 620 27.81 27.97 28.37
C ARG A 620 26.90 28.57 29.42
N TYR A 621 25.72 27.93 29.61
CA TYR A 621 24.71 28.38 30.56
C TYR A 621 24.74 27.62 31.89
N ASP A 622 25.76 26.79 32.12
CA ASP A 622 25.94 25.97 33.32
C ASP A 622 24.67 25.14 33.64
N LEU A 623 24.17 24.42 32.61
CA LEU A 623 23.00 23.58 32.68
C LEU A 623 23.42 22.12 32.82
N GLN A 624 22.84 21.41 33.78
CA GLN A 624 23.07 20.00 34.01
C GLN A 624 21.86 19.19 33.54
N VAL A 625 22.09 18.02 32.96
CA VAL A 625 21.01 17.12 32.53
C VAL A 625 20.44 16.43 33.76
N GLU A 626 19.15 16.60 33.98
CA GLU A 626 18.39 15.93 35.04
C GLU A 626 17.70 14.68 34.53
N GLY A 627 17.22 14.73 33.31
CA GLY A 627 16.62 13.58 32.66
C GLY A 627 16.15 13.84 31.24
N VAL A 628 15.82 12.74 30.55
CA VAL A 628 15.22 12.75 29.21
C VAL A 628 13.91 11.98 29.26
N GLU A 629 12.94 12.39 28.45
CA GLU A 629 11.63 11.75 28.35
C GLU A 629 10.95 11.61 29.75
N GLN A 630 11.10 12.67 30.58
CA GLN A 630 10.61 12.68 31.96
C GLN A 630 9.12 12.98 32.01
N GLU A 631 8.37 12.15 32.73
CA GLU A 631 6.94 12.36 32.97
C GLU A 631 6.72 13.34 34.13
N ALA A 632 5.80 14.27 33.93
CA ALA A 632 5.30 15.16 34.95
C ALA A 632 3.79 15.31 34.83
N SER A 633 3.11 15.51 35.97
CA SER A 633 1.66 15.69 36.00
C SER A 633 1.27 16.82 36.92
N ALA A 634 0.24 17.57 36.52
CA ALA A 634 -0.36 18.64 37.31
C ALA A 634 -1.85 18.75 36.99
N PRO A 635 -2.68 19.24 37.93
CA PRO A 635 -4.07 19.50 37.67
C PRO A 635 -4.23 20.68 36.66
N LEU A 636 -5.10 20.51 35.66
CA LEU A 636 -5.44 21.59 34.76
C LEU A 636 -6.34 22.63 35.45
N LEU A 637 -7.35 22.17 36.15
CA LEU A 637 -8.34 23.00 36.87
C LEU A 637 -8.15 22.91 38.40
N ASP A 638 -8.61 23.92 39.11
CA ASP A 638 -8.53 23.99 40.58
C ASP A 638 -9.31 22.86 41.27
N ALA A 639 -10.32 22.29 40.62
CA ALA A 639 -11.06 21.10 41.05
C ALA A 639 -10.22 19.79 40.99
N GLY A 640 -8.94 19.84 40.55
CA GLY A 640 -8.04 18.70 40.49
C GLY A 640 -8.17 17.82 39.24
N LYS A 641 -9.14 18.04 38.39
CA LYS A 641 -9.32 17.26 37.10
C LYS A 641 -9.62 18.19 35.95
N PRO A 642 -9.20 17.81 34.69
CA PRO A 642 -8.34 16.68 34.35
C PRO A 642 -6.91 16.89 34.85
N GLN A 643 -6.15 15.78 34.97
CA GLN A 643 -4.71 15.86 35.15
C GLN A 643 -4.06 16.12 33.79
N LEU A 644 -3.17 17.10 33.74
CA LEU A 644 -2.22 17.25 32.64
C LEU A 644 -1.11 16.23 32.80
N THR A 645 -0.94 15.37 31.84
CA THR A 645 0.21 14.46 31.81
C THR A 645 1.11 14.86 30.65
N VAL A 646 2.35 15.17 30.95
CA VAL A 646 3.35 15.60 29.97
C VAL A 646 4.58 14.70 30.05
N ARG A 647 5.27 14.60 28.92
CA ARG A 647 6.55 13.92 28.80
C ARG A 647 7.53 14.91 28.20
N VAL A 648 8.49 15.33 29.01
CA VAL A 648 9.46 16.36 28.67
C VAL A 648 10.65 15.73 27.98
N ASP A 649 11.00 16.16 26.77
CA ASP A 649 12.09 15.59 25.98
C ASP A 649 13.44 15.71 26.69
N LEU A 650 13.77 16.90 27.23
CA LEU A 650 15.02 17.16 27.95
C LEU A 650 14.76 18.08 29.15
N LEU A 651 14.86 17.52 30.34
CA LEU A 651 14.78 18.23 31.60
C LEU A 651 16.19 18.52 32.09
N LEU A 652 16.45 19.79 32.35
CA LEU A 652 17.74 20.31 32.79
C LEU A 652 17.58 21.04 34.11
N ARG A 653 18.71 21.33 34.77
CA ARG A 653 18.78 22.11 35.97
C ARG A 653 19.87 23.15 35.84
N ASN A 654 19.59 24.39 36.23
CA ASN A 654 20.60 25.46 36.26
C ASN A 654 21.40 25.39 37.59
N ARG A 655 22.43 26.22 37.72
CA ARG A 655 23.29 26.30 38.88
C ARG A 655 22.53 26.61 40.18
N ALA A 656 21.43 27.33 40.14
CA ALA A 656 20.59 27.64 41.30
C ALA A 656 19.64 26.47 41.68
N GLY A 657 19.67 25.37 40.92
CA GLY A 657 18.83 24.21 41.14
C GLY A 657 17.42 24.32 40.57
N ASN A 658 17.12 25.35 39.77
CA ASN A 658 15.84 25.52 39.13
C ASN A 658 15.72 24.71 37.83
N PRO A 659 14.55 24.14 37.53
CA PRO A 659 14.34 23.35 36.31
C PRO A 659 14.36 24.22 35.06
N VAL A 660 14.85 23.62 33.97
CA VAL A 660 14.92 24.18 32.62
C VAL A 660 14.42 23.12 31.64
N ILE A 661 13.65 23.53 30.66
CA ILE A 661 13.00 22.60 29.71
C ILE A 661 13.41 22.94 28.29
N PHE A 662 14.01 21.97 27.60
CA PHE A 662 14.16 22.02 26.13
C PHE A 662 13.31 20.96 25.48
N ASP A 663 12.43 21.43 24.61
CA ASP A 663 11.63 20.58 23.74
C ASP A 663 12.37 20.40 22.41
N LEU A 664 12.65 19.16 22.05
CA LEU A 664 13.49 18.83 20.92
C LEU A 664 12.64 18.69 19.65
N LYS A 665 13.07 19.31 18.58
CA LYS A 665 12.35 19.25 17.31
C LYS A 665 13.27 18.91 16.14
N TRP A 666 12.98 17.82 15.45
CA TRP A 666 13.65 17.51 14.19
C TRP A 666 13.09 18.42 13.09
N SER A 667 13.59 19.61 13.01
CA SER A 667 13.14 20.64 12.05
C SER A 667 14.25 21.59 11.66
N ARG A 668 14.21 22.02 10.41
CA ARG A 668 15.06 23.13 9.89
C ARG A 668 14.32 24.45 9.82
N ASN A 669 13.01 24.46 10.09
CA ASN A 669 12.17 25.65 9.97
C ASN A 669 12.18 26.49 11.24
N GLU A 670 13.25 27.28 11.40
CA GLU A 670 13.41 28.26 12.50
C GLU A 670 12.23 29.23 12.57
N LYS A 671 11.83 29.80 11.44
CA LYS A 671 10.78 30.82 11.37
C LYS A 671 9.45 30.37 11.96
N ARG A 672 9.12 29.10 11.79
CA ARG A 672 7.89 28.52 12.36
C ARG A 672 7.90 28.55 13.88
N TYR A 673 8.98 28.07 14.50
CA TYR A 673 9.08 27.98 15.96
C TYR A 673 9.31 29.37 16.60
N GLU A 674 10.04 30.24 15.93
CA GLU A 674 10.14 31.65 16.30
C GLU A 674 8.78 32.33 16.31
N ALA A 675 7.97 32.13 15.28
CA ALA A 675 6.61 32.65 15.22
C ALA A 675 5.71 32.05 16.30
N MET A 676 5.87 30.76 16.62
CA MET A 676 5.13 30.12 17.71
C MET A 676 5.38 30.82 19.06
N ILE A 677 6.63 31.09 19.39
CA ILE A 677 6.99 31.81 20.63
C ILE A 677 6.50 33.27 20.57
N ARG A 678 6.83 34.01 19.50
CA ARG A 678 6.51 35.42 19.34
C ARG A 678 5.00 35.71 19.35
N GLU A 679 4.19 34.79 18.83
CA GLU A 679 2.75 34.91 18.78
C GLU A 679 2.04 34.27 19.98
N GLY A 680 2.81 33.69 20.91
CA GLY A 680 2.27 32.98 22.09
C GLY A 680 1.47 31.74 21.72
N ARG A 681 1.88 31.03 20.68
CA ARG A 681 1.30 29.76 20.21
C ARG A 681 2.11 28.53 20.67
N ASP A 682 2.99 28.72 21.60
CA ASP A 682 3.90 27.74 22.19
C ASP A 682 3.23 26.93 23.32
N LEU A 683 1.96 26.49 23.10
CA LEU A 683 1.13 25.75 24.05
C LEU A 683 1.90 24.61 24.73
N GLN A 684 2.64 23.83 23.96
CA GLN A 684 3.40 22.69 24.47
C GLN A 684 4.37 23.12 25.55
N LEU A 685 5.18 24.16 25.34
CA LEU A 685 6.14 24.67 26.32
C LEU A 685 5.43 25.19 27.57
N ARG A 686 4.27 25.88 27.44
CA ARG A 686 3.51 26.39 28.60
C ARG A 686 2.91 25.30 29.44
N VAL A 687 2.40 24.26 28.79
CA VAL A 687 1.85 23.07 29.48
C VAL A 687 2.98 22.30 30.19
N TYR A 688 4.15 22.17 29.58
CA TYR A 688 5.31 21.54 30.18
C TYR A 688 5.83 22.33 31.40
N ASP A 689 6.00 23.66 31.25
CA ASP A 689 6.38 24.53 32.36
C ASP A 689 5.42 24.38 33.53
N HIS A 690 4.10 24.51 33.28
CA HIS A 690 3.11 24.38 34.34
C HIS A 690 3.16 23.01 35.04
N ALA A 691 3.25 21.92 34.30
CA ALA A 691 3.29 20.58 34.85
C ALA A 691 4.55 20.30 35.67
N VAL A 692 5.72 20.68 35.14
CA VAL A 692 7.01 20.48 35.80
C VAL A 692 7.14 21.38 37.05
N SER A 693 6.76 22.67 36.95
CA SER A 693 6.78 23.60 38.06
C SER A 693 5.91 23.11 39.21
N SER A 694 4.71 22.63 38.90
CA SER A 694 3.79 22.08 39.89
C SER A 694 4.30 20.79 40.53
N ASN A 695 4.84 19.86 39.70
CA ASN A 695 5.33 18.57 40.15
C ASN A 695 6.57 18.68 41.03
N LEU A 696 7.49 19.60 40.70
CA LEU A 696 8.74 19.81 41.47
C LEU A 696 8.60 20.81 42.60
N GLY A 697 7.51 21.57 42.68
CA GLY A 697 7.31 22.65 43.60
C GLY A 697 8.31 23.82 43.44
N ARG A 698 8.89 23.96 42.24
CA ARG A 698 9.86 24.98 41.86
C ARG A 698 9.54 25.51 40.49
N PRO A 699 9.62 26.82 40.25
CA PRO A 699 9.32 27.38 38.93
C PRO A 699 10.37 26.97 37.91
N VAL A 700 9.89 26.59 36.73
CA VAL A 700 10.74 26.48 35.54
C VAL A 700 11.21 27.88 35.17
N VAL A 701 12.51 28.06 34.97
CA VAL A 701 13.10 29.39 34.72
C VAL A 701 13.46 29.63 33.26
N VAL A 702 13.53 28.56 32.47
CA VAL A 702 13.85 28.64 31.05
C VAL A 702 13.05 27.58 30.31
N THR A 703 12.45 27.98 29.22
CA THR A 703 11.82 27.09 28.24
C THR A 703 12.33 27.37 26.83
N GLY A 704 12.40 26.38 25.97
CA GLY A 704 12.80 26.61 24.60
C GLY A 704 12.62 25.42 23.65
N TYR A 705 12.59 25.71 22.37
CA TYR A 705 12.63 24.71 21.28
C TYR A 705 14.06 24.52 20.80
N PHE A 706 14.64 23.35 20.99
CA PHE A 706 15.92 23.01 20.42
C PHE A 706 15.71 22.32 19.07
N LEU A 707 16.10 23.01 17.98
CA LEU A 707 15.96 22.53 16.61
C LEU A 707 17.13 21.61 16.26
N LEU A 708 16.94 20.30 16.39
CA LEU A 708 17.95 19.28 16.06
C LEU A 708 18.38 19.36 14.59
N GLY A 709 17.47 19.77 13.69
CA GLY A 709 17.81 19.98 12.28
C GLY A 709 18.76 21.16 12.01
N ARG A 710 19.05 22.02 13.01
CA ARG A 710 19.94 23.20 12.89
C ARG A 710 21.00 23.28 13.98
N GLY A 711 20.83 22.56 15.07
CA GLY A 711 21.68 22.72 16.26
C GLY A 711 21.47 24.06 16.97
N GLN A 712 20.23 24.57 17.00
CA GLN A 712 19.91 25.91 17.50
C GLN A 712 18.76 25.88 18.50
N LEU A 713 18.90 26.62 19.59
CA LEU A 713 17.86 26.84 20.59
C LEU A 713 17.13 28.16 20.34
N LEU A 714 15.80 28.10 20.36
CA LEU A 714 14.92 29.27 20.39
C LEU A 714 14.29 29.37 21.79
N SER A 715 14.47 30.45 22.47
CA SER A 715 14.00 30.67 23.85
C SER A 715 13.66 32.13 24.10
N ALA A 716 12.66 32.37 24.94
CA ALA A 716 12.36 33.70 25.42
C ALA A 716 13.28 34.10 26.60
N ASP A 717 13.83 33.15 27.30
CA ASP A 717 14.37 33.29 28.64
C ASP A 717 15.92 33.35 28.66
N LEU A 718 16.57 32.91 27.57
CA LEU A 718 18.03 32.95 27.45
C LEU A 718 18.48 34.04 26.47
N PRO A 719 19.57 34.75 26.83
CA PRO A 719 20.16 35.74 25.94
C PRO A 719 20.74 35.07 24.69
N ASP A 720 20.94 35.86 23.62
CA ASP A 720 21.52 35.39 22.37
C ASP A 720 22.91 34.79 22.56
N LEU A 721 23.15 33.66 21.94
CA LEU A 721 24.47 33.07 21.74
C LEU A 721 24.64 32.81 20.24
N ARG A 722 25.51 33.61 19.62
CA ARG A 722 25.71 33.61 18.17
C ARG A 722 25.85 32.18 17.61
N GLY A 723 24.91 31.80 16.74
CA GLY A 723 24.91 30.52 16.06
C GLY A 723 24.26 29.38 16.86
N TYR A 724 24.04 29.54 18.17
CA TYR A 724 23.53 28.46 19.04
C TYR A 724 22.19 28.78 19.70
N VAL A 725 22.03 30.02 20.22
CA VAL A 725 20.82 30.46 20.90
C VAL A 725 20.30 31.73 20.24
N LYS A 726 19.01 31.74 19.92
CA LYS A 726 18.31 32.94 19.48
C LYS A 726 17.22 33.27 20.50
N GLN A 727 17.34 34.46 21.07
CA GLN A 727 16.32 35.01 21.95
C GLN A 727 15.10 35.44 21.14
N VAL A 728 13.91 35.12 21.59
CA VAL A 728 12.65 35.44 20.93
C VAL A 728 11.71 36.04 21.95
N ASP A 729 11.20 37.24 21.73
CA ASP A 729 10.24 37.87 22.63
C ASP A 729 8.96 37.07 22.72
N ALA A 730 8.53 36.70 23.93
CA ALA A 730 7.26 36.06 24.22
C ALA A 730 6.24 37.09 24.73
N PRO A 731 5.02 37.12 24.21
CA PRO A 731 4.02 38.12 24.58
C PRO A 731 3.34 37.85 25.92
N ARG A 732 3.56 36.67 26.52
CA ARG A 732 2.85 36.23 27.74
C ARG A 732 3.72 35.32 28.58
N THR A 733 3.48 35.41 29.88
CA THR A 733 3.98 34.44 30.86
C THR A 733 3.21 33.11 30.78
N THR A 734 3.77 32.06 31.34
CA THR A 734 3.11 30.77 31.46
C THR A 734 1.80 30.86 32.25
N ALA A 735 1.77 31.65 33.34
CA ALA A 735 0.57 31.86 34.14
C ALA A 735 -0.58 32.46 33.33
N GLU A 736 -0.30 33.50 32.53
CA GLU A 736 -1.27 34.13 31.63
C GLU A 736 -1.75 33.18 30.54
N ALA A 737 -0.84 32.39 29.97
CA ALA A 737 -1.19 31.39 28.97
C ALA A 737 -2.08 30.30 29.57
N MET A 738 -1.78 29.82 30.78
CA MET A 738 -2.56 28.77 31.45
C MET A 738 -3.99 29.23 31.79
N VAL A 739 -4.18 30.51 32.17
CA VAL A 739 -5.53 31.06 32.35
C VAL A 739 -6.37 30.93 31.07
N ARG A 740 -5.77 31.23 29.93
CA ARG A 740 -6.44 31.12 28.62
C ARG A 740 -6.71 29.69 28.21
N ILE A 741 -5.74 28.79 28.47
CA ILE A 741 -5.92 27.37 28.17
C ILE A 741 -7.06 26.78 28.99
N ARG A 742 -7.17 27.13 30.30
CA ARG A 742 -8.25 26.71 31.18
C ARG A 742 -9.59 27.21 30.67
N ALA A 743 -9.69 28.51 30.39
CA ALA A 743 -10.90 29.08 29.83
C ALA A 743 -11.33 28.42 28.50
N GLY A 744 -10.36 28.11 27.62
CA GLY A 744 -10.62 27.38 26.39
C GLY A 744 -11.13 25.97 26.62
N TYR A 745 -10.55 25.26 27.56
CA TYR A 745 -10.99 23.93 27.96
C TYR A 745 -12.43 23.96 28.52
N GLU A 746 -12.72 24.85 29.45
CA GLU A 746 -14.04 24.97 30.09
C GLU A 746 -15.11 25.31 29.05
N ARG A 747 -14.83 26.28 28.16
CA ARG A 747 -15.76 26.65 27.10
C ARG A 747 -16.10 25.50 26.17
N ARG A 748 -15.09 24.69 25.76
CA ARG A 748 -15.30 23.51 24.89
C ARG A 748 -16.19 22.49 25.58
N TYR A 749 -16.02 22.27 26.85
CA TYR A 749 -16.87 21.36 27.60
C TYR A 749 -18.26 21.91 27.91
N GLU A 750 -18.45 23.26 27.95
CA GLU A 750 -19.76 23.89 27.96
C GLU A 750 -20.50 23.67 26.65
N GLU A 751 -19.83 23.89 25.53
CA GLU A 751 -20.36 23.58 24.18
C GLU A 751 -20.76 22.10 24.08
N PHE A 752 -19.91 21.19 24.53
CA PHE A 752 -20.22 19.75 24.53
C PHE A 752 -21.39 19.39 25.43
N ARG A 753 -21.53 20.06 26.57
CA ARG A 753 -22.65 19.90 27.47
C ARG A 753 -23.95 20.32 26.82
N ASP A 754 -23.92 21.36 26.00
CA ASP A 754 -25.06 21.81 25.18
C ASP A 754 -25.28 20.98 23.92
N GLY A 755 -24.46 19.95 23.70
CA GLY A 755 -24.53 19.05 22.57
C GLY A 755 -23.99 19.66 21.28
N ILE A 756 -23.16 20.70 21.37
CA ILE A 756 -22.57 21.41 20.22
C ILE A 756 -21.14 20.97 20.06
N ILE A 757 -20.76 20.56 18.84
CA ILE A 757 -19.38 20.27 18.44
C ILE A 757 -19.06 21.11 17.20
N GLU A 758 -18.19 22.09 17.34
CA GLU A 758 -17.75 22.92 16.21
C GLU A 758 -16.82 22.15 15.28
N GLU A 759 -16.99 22.32 14.00
CA GLU A 759 -16.14 21.67 13.01
C GLU A 759 -14.73 22.28 12.94
N GLY A 760 -14.58 23.55 13.12
CA GLY A 760 -13.31 24.28 13.22
C GLY A 760 -12.44 24.32 11.96
N GLU A 761 -12.72 23.50 10.96
CA GLU A 761 -11.90 23.34 9.75
C GLU A 761 -12.57 23.80 8.46
N GLY A 762 -11.76 24.43 7.60
CA GLY A 762 -12.16 24.75 6.23
C GLY A 762 -13.16 25.88 6.08
N LEU A 763 -13.49 26.59 7.16
CA LEU A 763 -14.21 27.86 7.09
C LEU A 763 -13.17 29.00 6.98
N PRO A 764 -13.44 30.02 6.17
CA PRO A 764 -12.67 31.26 6.22
C PRO A 764 -12.61 31.78 7.66
N VAL A 765 -11.48 32.32 8.08
CA VAL A 765 -11.25 32.77 9.47
C VAL A 765 -12.36 33.68 10.01
N GLY A 766 -12.92 34.53 9.16
CA GLY A 766 -14.07 35.39 9.52
C GLY A 766 -15.42 34.68 9.69
N GLN A 767 -15.52 33.38 9.35
CA GLN A 767 -16.74 32.58 9.47
C GLN A 767 -16.67 31.54 10.59
N LEU A 768 -15.55 31.43 11.29
CA LEU A 768 -15.44 30.55 12.45
C LEU A 768 -16.27 31.14 13.60
N PRO A 769 -17.25 30.42 14.15
CA PRO A 769 -18.20 30.97 15.12
C PRO A 769 -17.56 31.58 16.37
N TYR A 770 -16.40 31.00 16.81
CA TYR A 770 -15.69 31.46 18.00
C TYR A 770 -14.45 32.31 17.70
N VAL A 771 -14.19 32.63 16.44
CA VAL A 771 -13.13 33.56 15.99
C VAL A 771 -13.78 34.78 15.39
N ARG A 772 -14.66 35.43 16.12
CA ARG A 772 -15.11 36.74 15.74
C ARG A 772 -13.95 37.71 15.86
N ALA A 773 -13.69 38.46 14.81
CA ALA A 773 -12.54 39.38 14.76
C ALA A 773 -12.50 40.37 15.98
N ASN A 774 -13.60 40.59 16.63
CA ASN A 774 -13.79 41.53 17.75
C ASN A 774 -14.10 40.85 19.08
N ASP A 775 -13.88 39.54 19.23
CA ASP A 775 -14.05 38.83 20.50
C ASP A 775 -12.85 39.15 21.40
N PRO A 776 -13.03 39.96 22.48
CA PRO A 776 -11.95 40.28 23.41
C PRO A 776 -11.46 39.06 24.21
N GLU A 777 -12.25 37.98 24.23
CA GLU A 777 -11.94 36.72 24.90
C GLU A 777 -11.38 35.63 23.98
N ARG A 778 -10.73 36.01 22.89
CA ARG A 778 -10.00 35.04 22.04
C ARG A 778 -9.21 34.09 22.91
N LEU A 779 -9.67 32.88 23.03
CA LEU A 779 -9.13 31.89 23.95
C LEU A 779 -7.71 31.50 23.59
N TRP A 780 -7.35 31.55 22.30
CA TRP A 780 -6.00 31.23 21.86
C TRP A 780 -5.64 31.97 20.57
N PRO A 781 -4.43 32.51 20.45
CA PRO A 781 -3.99 33.27 19.26
C PRO A 781 -3.60 32.36 18.09
N LEU A 782 -3.99 31.13 18.08
CA LEU A 782 -3.66 30.16 17.02
C LEU A 782 -4.30 30.49 15.67
N LEU A 783 -5.29 31.39 15.68
CA LEU A 783 -6.02 31.86 14.51
C LEU A 783 -5.65 33.29 14.15
N THR A 784 -4.37 33.67 14.31
CA THR A 784 -3.93 35.00 13.90
C THR A 784 -3.83 35.09 12.39
N GLU A 785 -4.53 36.06 11.82
CA GLU A 785 -4.34 36.48 10.44
C GLU A 785 -3.02 37.25 10.33
N LYS A 786 -2.16 36.82 9.41
CA LYS A 786 -1.08 37.64 8.91
C LYS A 786 -1.42 38.01 7.47
N ASN A 787 -1.68 39.30 7.24
CA ASN A 787 -2.05 39.84 5.91
C ASN A 787 -3.33 39.25 5.31
N GLY A 788 -4.32 38.85 6.12
CA GLY A 788 -5.57 38.24 5.65
C GLY A 788 -5.45 36.78 5.26
N GLU A 789 -4.30 36.14 5.43
CA GLU A 789 -4.09 34.72 5.22
C GLU A 789 -4.16 33.97 6.55
N SER A 790 -4.95 32.89 6.59
CA SER A 790 -4.99 31.99 7.73
C SER A 790 -3.63 31.33 7.93
N ILE A 791 -3.03 31.48 9.12
CA ILE A 791 -1.78 30.80 9.50
C ILE A 791 -2.03 29.32 9.81
N ILE A 792 -3.28 28.90 9.96
CA ILE A 792 -3.61 27.48 9.97
C ILE A 792 -3.30 26.97 8.58
N LYS A 793 -2.23 26.16 8.50
CA LYS A 793 -1.97 25.36 7.31
C LYS A 793 -3.30 24.72 6.94
N GLN A 794 -3.82 25.02 5.77
CA GLN A 794 -4.96 24.24 5.23
C GLN A 794 -4.49 22.78 5.28
N ILE A 795 -5.04 22.06 6.24
CA ILE A 795 -4.79 20.62 6.28
C ILE A 795 -5.42 20.13 4.99
N ASP A 796 -4.62 19.41 4.22
CA ASP A 796 -5.06 18.81 2.99
C ASP A 796 -6.44 18.20 3.25
N PRO A 797 -7.46 18.57 2.47
CA PRO A 797 -8.77 18.00 2.63
C PRO A 797 -8.79 16.48 2.63
N TYR A 798 -7.75 15.82 2.17
CA TYR A 798 -7.61 14.36 2.15
C TYR A 798 -6.94 13.79 3.42
N ASP A 799 -6.27 14.59 4.24
CA ASP A 799 -5.54 14.12 5.42
C ASP A 799 -6.41 13.87 6.66
N ASN A 800 -7.68 14.23 6.64
CA ASN A 800 -8.54 14.04 7.79
C ASN A 800 -9.39 12.78 7.66
N ALA A 801 -9.01 11.72 8.38
CA ALA A 801 -9.74 10.46 8.45
C ALA A 801 -11.22 10.61 8.90
N TYR A 802 -11.60 11.73 9.54
CA TYR A 802 -12.94 11.97 10.03
C TYR A 802 -13.83 12.76 9.07
N ARG A 803 -13.31 13.18 7.92
CA ARG A 803 -14.07 13.97 6.94
C ARG A 803 -15.32 13.28 6.45
N ILE A 804 -15.29 11.98 6.32
CA ILE A 804 -16.46 11.19 5.92
C ILE A 804 -17.66 11.43 6.84
N PHE A 805 -17.43 11.69 8.12
CA PHE A 805 -18.48 11.98 9.09
C PHE A 805 -18.94 13.44 9.04
N LYS A 806 -18.18 14.32 8.41
CA LYS A 806 -18.52 15.75 8.25
C LYS A 806 -19.37 16.03 7.02
N GLY A 807 -19.66 15.03 6.20
CA GLY A 807 -20.45 15.20 4.96
C GLY A 807 -19.72 15.99 3.87
N THR A 808 -18.39 16.10 3.93
CA THR A 808 -17.58 16.88 2.99
C THR A 808 -16.89 15.99 1.94
N LEU A 809 -17.60 15.03 1.37
CA LEU A 809 -17.13 14.38 0.15
C LEU A 809 -17.34 15.35 -1.01
N LYS A 810 -16.26 15.92 -1.52
CA LYS A 810 -16.22 16.52 -2.85
C LYS A 810 -15.86 15.45 -3.87
#